data_3873ed4fc136139c07373ea0e8709985
#
_entry.id   3873ed4fc136139c07373ea0e8709985
#
_cell.length_a   1.000
_cell.length_b   1.000
_cell.length_c   1.000
_cell.angle_alpha   90.00
_cell.angle_beta   90.00
_cell.angle_gamma   90.00
#
_symmetry.space_group_name_H-M   'P 1'
#
loop_
_entity.id
_entity.type
_entity.pdbx_description
1 polymer ?
#
loop_
_entity_poly.entity_id
_entity_poly.type
_entity_poly.pdbx_seq_one_letter_code
_entity_poly.pdbx_strand_id
1 'polypeptide(L)'
;MANNNQSKKTRSTRRLSKAELERKKAIHRMIATILISLVLVFATLKLGAVGVLAYNLIRLFVGSLAYLAILATFFYLYAFKWLDKHEGVISGFLSFFAGLLLMFQAFFVSSLHLDNNGIKVTFSRIMADLIHLRVESFAGGGMIGALLYAPISFLFSNIGSYFIGLLFIGLGILLMSPYSIYDLFEKGSEAFHSSMEKRKERREQKFLEKEARAAEEAAAAEREQEEASAVLPTPLSMEGHPVDPETGEVLAEEPFTESFPEAEIVAPATPEIYLPDEEWPEEPEAYEEFPEAEEFEDDGEEVQVDFTPKELLQYKLPTIDLFAPDKPKNQSKEKNIVRQNIRILEETFASFNIKATVERAEIGPSVTKYEVKPAVGVRVNRISNLADDLALALAAKDVRIEAPIPGKSLVGIEVPNSEIATVSFRELWEQSKTDPAKLLEIPLGKAVDGSARTFDLARMPHLLVAGSTGSGKSVAVNGIISSILMKARPDEVKFMMVDPKMVELSVYNDIPHLLIPVVTNPRKASRALQKVVDEMENRYELFSKVGARNIAGFNAKVAEYNAQSEMKQVPLPLIVVIVDELADLMMVASKEVEDAIIRLGQKARAAGIHMILATQRPSVDVISGLIKANVPSRVAFAVSSGTDSRTILDENGAEKLLGRGDMLFKPIDENHPIRLQGSFISDDDVERIVNFIKEQAEADYDDAFDPGEVSESDFDGGMGGSDEGDPLFEEAKALVIETQKASASMIQRRLSVGFNRATRLMEELEAAGVIGPAEGTKPRKVLQQS
;
A
#
# COMPACT_ATOMS: atom_id res chain seq x y z
N MET A 1 -78.26 -78.72 -18.47
CA MET A 1 -78.19 -77.31 -18.87
C MET A 1 -77.75 -76.51 -17.71
N ALA A 2 -76.50 -76.06 -17.71
CA ALA A 2 -75.80 -75.49 -16.60
C ALA A 2 -76.05 -73.98 -16.52
N ASN A 3 -76.45 -73.51 -15.34
CA ASN A 3 -76.57 -72.07 -15.11
C ASN A 3 -75.38 -71.58 -14.21
N ASN A 4 -74.54 -70.77 -14.81
CA ASN A 4 -73.34 -70.29 -14.21
C ASN A 4 -73.57 -68.89 -13.57
N ASN A 5 -73.67 -68.78 -12.26
CA ASN A 5 -73.89 -67.54 -11.52
C ASN A 5 -72.55 -67.06 -10.98
N GLN A 6 -71.92 -66.17 -11.70
CA GLN A 6 -70.74 -65.39 -11.19
C GLN A 6 -71.24 -64.24 -10.32
N SER A 7 -70.96 -64.34 -9.01
CA SER A 7 -71.19 -63.25 -8.04
C SER A 7 -70.13 -62.19 -8.20
N LYS A 8 -70.46 -60.99 -8.68
CA LYS A 8 -69.64 -59.79 -8.63
C LYS A 8 -69.50 -59.30 -7.18
N LYS A 9 -68.24 -59.46 -6.61
CA LYS A 9 -67.87 -58.78 -5.37
C LYS A 9 -67.75 -57.30 -5.64
N THR A 10 -68.68 -56.47 -5.31
CA THR A 10 -68.61 -55.03 -5.23
C THR A 10 -67.69 -54.62 -4.05
N ARG A 11 -66.50 -54.14 -4.34
CA ARG A 11 -65.60 -53.47 -3.37
C ARG A 11 -66.26 -52.14 -2.95
N SER A 12 -66.92 -52.12 -1.77
CA SER A 12 -67.37 -50.87 -1.15
C SER A 12 -66.17 -50.02 -0.79
N THR A 13 -65.93 -48.94 -1.51
CA THR A 13 -64.98 -47.88 -1.16
C THR A 13 -65.56 -47.17 0.08
N ARG A 14 -65.08 -47.56 1.26
CA ARG A 14 -65.39 -46.91 2.53
C ARG A 14 -64.87 -45.46 2.43
N ARG A 15 -65.75 -44.47 2.30
CA ARG A 15 -65.38 -43.05 2.38
C ARG A 15 -64.78 -42.78 3.77
N LEU A 16 -63.47 -42.52 3.87
CA LEU A 16 -62.79 -42.17 5.10
C LEU A 16 -63.46 -40.94 5.70
N SER A 17 -63.65 -40.92 7.02
CA SER A 17 -64.13 -39.72 7.71
C SER A 17 -63.12 -38.56 7.57
N LYS A 18 -63.60 -37.31 7.64
CA LYS A 18 -62.74 -36.12 7.50
C LYS A 18 -61.55 -36.16 8.46
N ALA A 19 -61.73 -36.65 9.70
CA ALA A 19 -60.69 -36.80 10.70
C ALA A 19 -59.69 -37.91 10.36
N GLU A 20 -60.08 -39.03 9.76
CA GLU A 20 -59.18 -40.10 9.30
C GLU A 20 -58.36 -39.64 8.08
N LEU A 21 -58.94 -38.80 7.23
CA LEU A 21 -58.24 -38.21 6.08
C LEU A 21 -57.16 -37.23 6.55
N GLU A 22 -57.49 -36.39 7.52
CA GLU A 22 -56.51 -35.44 8.13
C GLU A 22 -55.37 -36.17 8.87
N ARG A 23 -55.69 -37.22 9.62
CA ARG A 23 -54.72 -38.07 10.29
C ARG A 23 -53.77 -38.76 9.29
N LYS A 24 -54.27 -39.27 8.17
CA LYS A 24 -53.46 -39.85 7.09
C LYS A 24 -52.55 -38.80 6.45
N LYS A 25 -53.06 -37.60 6.16
CA LYS A 25 -52.26 -36.50 5.65
C LYS A 25 -51.15 -36.11 6.62
N ALA A 26 -51.45 -36.04 7.93
CA ALA A 26 -50.43 -35.75 8.95
C ALA A 26 -49.34 -36.82 9.03
N ILE A 27 -49.68 -38.11 8.97
CA ILE A 27 -48.73 -39.22 8.97
C ILE A 27 -47.87 -39.18 7.71
N HIS A 28 -48.46 -39.00 6.52
CA HIS A 28 -47.70 -38.91 5.27
C HIS A 28 -46.71 -37.71 5.29
N ARG A 29 -47.16 -36.56 5.84
CA ARG A 29 -46.31 -35.39 6.00
C ARG A 29 -45.15 -35.67 6.95
N MET A 30 -45.38 -36.32 8.09
CA MET A 30 -44.33 -36.67 9.04
C MET A 30 -43.31 -37.63 8.43
N ILE A 31 -43.74 -38.64 7.69
CA ILE A 31 -42.87 -39.58 6.99
C ILE A 31 -42.04 -38.84 5.93
N ALA A 32 -42.67 -37.97 5.12
CA ALA A 32 -42.01 -37.18 4.13
C ALA A 32 -40.95 -36.23 4.77
N THR A 33 -41.30 -35.56 5.89
CA THR A 33 -40.36 -34.71 6.63
C THR A 33 -39.14 -35.48 7.09
N ILE A 34 -39.31 -36.69 7.65
CA ILE A 34 -38.17 -37.52 8.11
C ILE A 34 -37.31 -37.96 6.93
N LEU A 35 -37.91 -38.41 5.83
CA LEU A 35 -37.17 -38.83 4.64
C LEU A 35 -36.38 -37.67 4.00
N ILE A 36 -37.00 -36.51 3.83
CA ILE A 36 -36.35 -35.33 3.30
C ILE A 36 -35.21 -34.87 4.23
N SER A 37 -35.47 -34.86 5.55
CA SER A 37 -34.43 -34.49 6.53
C SER A 37 -33.22 -35.42 6.47
N LEU A 38 -33.46 -36.73 6.31
CA LEU A 38 -32.39 -37.71 6.17
C LEU A 38 -31.52 -37.43 4.92
N VAL A 39 -32.17 -37.19 3.76
CA VAL A 39 -31.46 -36.85 2.52
C VAL A 39 -30.68 -35.54 2.67
N LEU A 40 -31.24 -34.53 3.32
CA LEU A 40 -30.57 -33.26 3.56
C LEU A 40 -29.36 -33.42 4.51
N VAL A 41 -29.43 -34.27 5.52
CA VAL A 41 -28.29 -34.60 6.40
C VAL A 41 -27.17 -35.27 5.58
N PHE A 42 -27.51 -36.28 4.76
CA PHE A 42 -26.52 -36.92 3.87
C PHE A 42 -25.91 -35.91 2.89
N ALA A 43 -26.68 -34.98 2.33
CA ALA A 43 -26.21 -33.92 1.46
C ALA A 43 -25.27 -32.94 2.19
N THR A 44 -25.66 -32.51 3.40
CA THR A 44 -24.86 -31.57 4.20
C THR A 44 -23.48 -32.12 4.58
N LEU A 45 -23.47 -33.39 5.00
CA LEU A 45 -22.26 -34.10 5.39
C LEU A 45 -21.54 -34.75 4.19
N LYS A 46 -22.12 -34.67 2.98
CA LYS A 46 -21.57 -35.28 1.74
C LYS A 46 -21.24 -36.76 1.91
N LEU A 47 -22.10 -37.49 2.61
CA LEU A 47 -21.86 -38.89 2.96
C LEU A 47 -22.02 -39.83 1.75
N GLY A 48 -20.91 -40.37 1.28
CA GLY A 48 -20.86 -41.28 0.14
C GLY A 48 -21.38 -40.67 -1.17
N ALA A 49 -21.54 -41.48 -2.21
CA ALA A 49 -21.97 -41.02 -3.53
C ALA A 49 -23.37 -40.36 -3.50
N VAL A 50 -24.30 -40.90 -2.67
CA VAL A 50 -25.67 -40.39 -2.55
C VAL A 50 -25.66 -38.98 -1.92
N GLY A 51 -24.87 -38.72 -0.89
CA GLY A 51 -24.77 -37.41 -0.25
C GLY A 51 -24.20 -36.36 -1.17
N VAL A 52 -23.12 -36.70 -1.89
CA VAL A 52 -22.48 -35.80 -2.88
C VAL A 52 -23.44 -35.51 -4.05
N LEU A 53 -24.15 -36.53 -4.54
CA LEU A 53 -25.16 -36.40 -5.61
C LEU A 53 -26.30 -35.46 -5.16
N ALA A 54 -26.86 -35.68 -3.98
CA ALA A 54 -27.96 -34.86 -3.44
C ALA A 54 -27.50 -33.39 -3.22
N TYR A 55 -26.30 -33.20 -2.71
CA TYR A 55 -25.70 -31.86 -2.54
C TYR A 55 -25.50 -31.15 -3.88
N ASN A 56 -24.90 -31.82 -4.88
CA ASN A 56 -24.69 -31.23 -6.20
C ASN A 56 -25.99 -30.96 -6.95
N LEU A 57 -27.03 -31.76 -6.70
CA LEU A 57 -28.36 -31.50 -7.26
C LEU A 57 -28.98 -30.21 -6.69
N ILE A 58 -28.87 -29.98 -5.38
CA ILE A 58 -29.30 -28.71 -4.76
C ILE A 58 -28.42 -27.55 -5.31
N ARG A 59 -27.12 -27.77 -5.41
CA ARG A 59 -26.15 -26.80 -5.93
C ARG A 59 -26.41 -26.45 -7.39
N LEU A 60 -26.93 -27.33 -8.20
CA LEU A 60 -27.32 -27.03 -9.56
C LEU A 60 -28.31 -25.86 -9.63
N PHE A 61 -29.27 -25.81 -8.70
CA PHE A 61 -30.27 -24.75 -8.66
C PHE A 61 -29.74 -23.46 -7.99
N VAL A 62 -29.09 -23.56 -6.83
CA VAL A 62 -28.77 -22.41 -5.97
C VAL A 62 -27.25 -22.15 -5.84
N GLY A 63 -26.44 -22.88 -6.55
CA GLY A 63 -24.99 -22.67 -6.59
C GLY A 63 -24.31 -22.84 -5.23
N SER A 64 -23.43 -21.93 -4.92
CA SER A 64 -22.65 -21.92 -3.68
C SER A 64 -23.48 -21.63 -2.42
N LEU A 65 -24.74 -21.20 -2.57
CA LEU A 65 -25.70 -20.98 -1.49
C LEU A 65 -26.44 -22.27 -1.05
N ALA A 66 -25.99 -23.45 -1.51
CA ALA A 66 -26.64 -24.73 -1.21
C ALA A 66 -26.80 -25.00 0.29
N TYR A 67 -25.82 -24.66 1.14
CA TYR A 67 -25.95 -24.82 2.60
C TYR A 67 -27.03 -23.93 3.19
N LEU A 68 -27.17 -22.70 2.74
CA LEU A 68 -28.23 -21.79 3.19
C LEU A 68 -29.62 -22.29 2.74
N ALA A 69 -29.71 -22.83 1.52
CA ALA A 69 -30.94 -23.44 1.03
C ALA A 69 -31.33 -24.69 1.83
N ILE A 70 -30.37 -25.54 2.20
CA ILE A 70 -30.62 -26.71 3.07
C ILE A 70 -31.10 -26.25 4.45
N LEU A 71 -30.43 -25.26 5.06
CA LEU A 71 -30.86 -24.72 6.36
C LEU A 71 -32.27 -24.13 6.31
N ALA A 72 -32.59 -23.37 5.27
CA ALA A 72 -33.91 -22.82 5.06
C ALA A 72 -34.99 -23.91 4.87
N THR A 73 -34.63 -25.00 4.17
CA THR A 73 -35.53 -26.15 4.00
C THR A 73 -35.78 -26.86 5.33
N PHE A 74 -34.78 -27.06 6.19
CA PHE A 74 -34.96 -27.57 7.54
C PHE A 74 -35.87 -26.67 8.35
N PHE A 75 -35.61 -25.35 8.33
CA PHE A 75 -36.47 -24.40 9.04
C PHE A 75 -37.94 -24.47 8.56
N TYR A 76 -38.15 -24.52 7.23
CA TYR A 76 -39.49 -24.68 6.66
C TYR A 76 -40.18 -25.97 7.11
N LEU A 77 -39.48 -27.12 7.11
CA LEU A 77 -40.04 -28.41 7.49
C LEU A 77 -40.50 -28.46 8.95
N TYR A 78 -39.70 -27.88 9.86
CA TYR A 78 -39.97 -27.96 11.30
C TYR A 78 -40.76 -26.76 11.87
N ALA A 79 -40.58 -25.57 11.29
CA ALA A 79 -41.27 -24.35 11.73
C ALA A 79 -42.50 -23.97 10.89
N PHE A 80 -43.00 -24.90 10.05
CA PHE A 80 -44.12 -24.62 9.14
C PHE A 80 -45.34 -24.00 9.81
N LYS A 81 -45.76 -24.49 11.01
CA LYS A 81 -46.91 -23.94 11.74
C LYS A 81 -46.66 -22.51 12.23
N TRP A 82 -45.42 -22.14 12.47
CA TRP A 82 -45.04 -20.79 12.84
C TRP A 82 -45.02 -19.88 11.62
N LEU A 83 -44.47 -20.37 10.52
CA LEU A 83 -44.42 -19.67 9.23
C LEU A 83 -45.84 -19.36 8.69
N ASP A 84 -46.79 -20.30 8.84
CA ASP A 84 -48.20 -20.15 8.40
C ASP A 84 -48.94 -19.03 9.17
N LYS A 85 -48.45 -18.67 10.37
CA LYS A 85 -49.02 -17.61 11.21
C LYS A 85 -48.42 -16.22 10.94
N HIS A 86 -47.27 -16.14 10.24
CA HIS A 86 -46.55 -14.91 9.98
C HIS A 86 -46.57 -14.65 8.48
N GLU A 87 -47.61 -13.94 8.03
CA GLU A 87 -47.70 -13.50 6.63
C GLU A 87 -46.53 -12.58 6.28
N GLY A 88 -45.87 -12.79 5.14
CA GLY A 88 -44.74 -12.02 4.69
C GLY A 88 -43.35 -12.67 4.90
N VAL A 89 -43.18 -13.56 5.89
CA VAL A 89 -41.87 -14.17 6.16
C VAL A 89 -41.36 -15.01 4.99
N ILE A 90 -42.25 -15.80 4.36
CA ILE A 90 -41.88 -16.65 3.22
C ILE A 90 -41.57 -15.80 1.99
N SER A 91 -42.41 -14.81 1.68
CA SER A 91 -42.16 -13.89 0.54
C SER A 91 -40.93 -13.03 0.74
N GLY A 92 -40.73 -12.57 1.97
CA GLY A 92 -39.51 -11.83 2.35
C GLY A 92 -38.26 -12.66 2.24
N PHE A 93 -38.29 -13.90 2.72
CA PHE A 93 -37.18 -14.83 2.57
C PHE A 93 -36.85 -15.14 1.09
N LEU A 94 -37.89 -15.35 0.26
CA LEU A 94 -37.70 -15.59 -1.18
C LEU A 94 -37.06 -14.38 -1.87
N SER A 95 -37.51 -13.17 -1.54
CA SER A 95 -36.88 -11.93 -2.07
C SER A 95 -35.44 -11.80 -1.61
N PHE A 96 -35.17 -11.97 -0.31
CA PHE A 96 -33.80 -11.93 0.25
C PHE A 96 -32.87 -12.95 -0.43
N PHE A 97 -33.37 -14.19 -0.59
CA PHE A 97 -32.59 -15.26 -1.21
C PHE A 97 -32.34 -15.02 -2.70
N ALA A 98 -33.32 -14.47 -3.43
CA ALA A 98 -33.15 -14.08 -4.82
C ALA A 98 -32.08 -13.00 -4.99
N GLY A 99 -32.05 -12.02 -4.08
CA GLY A 99 -30.98 -11.00 -4.05
C GLY A 99 -29.60 -11.59 -3.84
N LEU A 100 -29.44 -12.55 -2.90
CA LEU A 100 -28.19 -13.27 -2.68
C LEU A 100 -27.75 -14.08 -3.90
N LEU A 101 -28.68 -14.82 -4.53
CA LEU A 101 -28.41 -15.60 -5.74
C LEU A 101 -27.90 -14.71 -6.87
N LEU A 102 -28.50 -13.53 -7.04
CA LEU A 102 -28.10 -12.54 -8.04
C LEU A 102 -26.71 -11.99 -7.75
N MET A 103 -26.41 -11.61 -6.51
CA MET A 103 -25.09 -11.09 -6.13
C MET A 103 -23.99 -12.14 -6.27
N PHE A 104 -24.23 -13.39 -5.83
CA PHE A 104 -23.25 -14.47 -5.99
C PHE A 104 -23.00 -14.79 -7.46
N GLN A 105 -24.03 -14.68 -8.33
CA GLN A 105 -23.85 -14.88 -9.76
C GLN A 105 -23.11 -13.71 -10.42
N ALA A 106 -23.39 -12.47 -10.05
CA ALA A 106 -22.68 -11.30 -10.53
C ALA A 106 -21.19 -11.37 -10.15
N PHE A 107 -20.89 -11.80 -8.91
CA PHE A 107 -19.51 -12.04 -8.46
C PHE A 107 -18.83 -13.15 -9.27
N PHE A 108 -19.54 -14.25 -9.53
CA PHE A 108 -19.02 -15.37 -10.31
C PHE A 108 -18.64 -14.95 -11.74
N VAL A 109 -19.52 -14.20 -12.41
CA VAL A 109 -19.26 -13.68 -13.78
C VAL A 109 -18.12 -12.66 -13.77
N SER A 110 -18.07 -11.79 -12.77
CA SER A 110 -17.00 -10.79 -12.62
C SER A 110 -15.64 -11.45 -12.37
N SER A 111 -15.57 -12.45 -11.48
CA SER A 111 -14.32 -13.12 -11.13
C SER A 111 -13.68 -13.91 -12.26
N LEU A 112 -14.48 -14.34 -13.24
CA LEU A 112 -14.04 -15.12 -14.39
C LEU A 112 -13.99 -14.32 -15.70
N HIS A 113 -14.27 -13.02 -15.66
CA HIS A 113 -14.31 -12.13 -16.84
C HIS A 113 -15.14 -12.72 -17.99
N LEU A 114 -16.32 -13.25 -17.66
CA LEU A 114 -17.17 -13.95 -18.64
C LEU A 114 -18.08 -12.96 -19.35
N ASP A 115 -17.81 -12.69 -20.61
CA ASP A 115 -18.74 -11.98 -21.50
C ASP A 115 -19.85 -12.93 -21.96
N ASN A 116 -21.12 -12.63 -21.66
CA ASN A 116 -22.35 -13.26 -22.15
C ASN A 116 -22.54 -14.81 -22.02
N ASN A 117 -21.59 -15.58 -21.50
CA ASN A 117 -21.70 -17.05 -21.39
C ASN A 117 -21.94 -17.57 -19.96
N GLY A 118 -22.35 -16.72 -19.02
CA GLY A 118 -22.48 -17.08 -17.60
C GLY A 118 -23.34 -18.31 -17.33
N ILE A 119 -24.51 -18.46 -18.01
CA ILE A 119 -25.40 -19.63 -17.87
C ILE A 119 -24.70 -20.93 -18.29
N LYS A 120 -24.06 -20.93 -19.45
CA LYS A 120 -23.39 -22.12 -20.00
C LYS A 120 -22.24 -22.57 -19.13
N VAL A 121 -21.43 -21.64 -18.66
CA VAL A 121 -20.28 -21.93 -17.81
C VAL A 121 -20.72 -22.44 -16.41
N THR A 122 -21.74 -21.82 -15.80
CA THR A 122 -22.29 -22.29 -14.53
C THR A 122 -22.81 -23.73 -14.67
N PHE A 123 -23.59 -24.01 -15.73
CA PHE A 123 -24.12 -25.36 -15.99
C PHE A 123 -23.00 -26.38 -16.20
N SER A 124 -22.02 -26.07 -17.07
CA SER A 124 -20.91 -26.97 -17.40
C SER A 124 -20.08 -27.34 -16.17
N ARG A 125 -19.75 -26.36 -15.30
CA ARG A 125 -18.98 -26.60 -14.07
C ARG A 125 -19.70 -27.49 -13.09
N ILE A 126 -20.98 -27.20 -12.81
CA ILE A 126 -21.75 -28.00 -11.85
C ILE A 126 -21.99 -29.41 -12.40
N MET A 127 -22.22 -29.53 -13.71
CA MET A 127 -22.40 -30.83 -14.35
C MET A 127 -21.11 -31.67 -14.32
N ALA A 128 -19.94 -31.05 -14.48
CA ALA A 128 -18.67 -31.72 -14.32
C ALA A 128 -18.48 -32.25 -12.87
N ASP A 129 -18.77 -31.43 -11.86
CA ASP A 129 -18.73 -31.86 -10.47
C ASP A 129 -19.73 -32.98 -10.14
N LEU A 130 -20.93 -32.94 -10.77
CA LEU A 130 -21.97 -33.96 -10.62
C LEU A 130 -21.53 -35.30 -11.25
N ILE A 131 -20.95 -35.29 -12.45
CA ILE A 131 -20.49 -36.50 -13.15
C ILE A 131 -19.32 -37.14 -12.41
N HIS A 132 -18.40 -36.34 -11.92
CA HIS A 132 -17.21 -36.84 -11.20
C HIS A 132 -17.44 -37.06 -9.70
N LEU A 133 -18.68 -36.88 -9.20
CA LEU A 133 -19.07 -37.04 -7.77
C LEU A 133 -18.14 -36.27 -6.82
N ARG A 134 -17.75 -35.05 -7.20
CA ARG A 134 -16.89 -34.15 -6.42
C ARG A 134 -17.57 -32.79 -6.16
N VAL A 135 -17.03 -31.98 -5.27
CA VAL A 135 -17.52 -30.64 -4.93
C VAL A 135 -16.32 -29.73 -4.76
N GLU A 136 -15.79 -29.23 -5.84
CA GLU A 136 -14.55 -28.44 -5.85
C GLU A 136 -14.76 -27.04 -6.42
N SER A 137 -15.61 -26.87 -7.44
CA SER A 137 -15.75 -25.63 -8.16
C SER A 137 -16.64 -24.59 -7.46
N PHE A 138 -16.32 -23.31 -7.50
CA PHE A 138 -17.24 -22.23 -7.14
C PHE A 138 -18.31 -22.11 -8.23
N ALA A 139 -19.60 -22.12 -7.86
CA ALA A 139 -20.73 -22.22 -8.77
C ALA A 139 -21.64 -20.98 -8.77
N GLY A 140 -21.20 -19.85 -8.24
CA GLY A 140 -22.00 -18.63 -8.19
C GLY A 140 -23.36 -18.82 -7.54
N GLY A 141 -24.41 -18.23 -8.13
CA GLY A 141 -25.81 -18.37 -7.71
C GLY A 141 -26.54 -19.60 -8.30
N GLY A 142 -25.84 -20.55 -8.94
CA GLY A 142 -26.43 -21.68 -9.62
C GLY A 142 -27.25 -21.30 -10.86
N MET A 143 -28.09 -22.23 -11.33
CA MET A 143 -28.92 -21.98 -12.50
C MET A 143 -29.99 -20.91 -12.25
N ILE A 144 -30.58 -20.85 -11.06
CA ILE A 144 -31.56 -19.80 -10.73
C ILE A 144 -30.87 -18.42 -10.73
N GLY A 145 -29.72 -18.32 -10.09
CA GLY A 145 -28.92 -17.08 -10.10
C GLY A 145 -28.50 -16.65 -11.51
N ALA A 146 -28.09 -17.61 -12.35
CA ALA A 146 -27.70 -17.33 -13.75
C ALA A 146 -28.90 -16.88 -14.61
N LEU A 147 -30.07 -17.45 -14.42
CA LEU A 147 -31.32 -17.06 -15.09
C LEU A 147 -31.80 -15.68 -14.65
N LEU A 148 -31.65 -15.31 -13.37
CA LEU A 148 -31.98 -13.99 -12.87
C LEU A 148 -30.97 -12.94 -13.35
N TYR A 149 -29.70 -13.32 -13.34
CA TYR A 149 -28.59 -12.41 -13.73
C TYR A 149 -28.63 -12.03 -15.21
N ALA A 150 -28.92 -12.97 -16.12
CA ALA A 150 -28.83 -12.73 -17.56
C ALA A 150 -29.68 -11.52 -18.05
N PRO A 151 -30.98 -11.41 -17.75
CA PRO A 151 -31.77 -10.24 -18.14
C PRO A 151 -31.37 -8.96 -17.39
N ILE A 152 -30.99 -9.08 -16.11
CA ILE A 152 -30.65 -7.92 -15.27
C ILE A 152 -29.31 -7.33 -15.72
N SER A 153 -28.31 -8.17 -15.98
CA SER A 153 -27.02 -7.70 -16.47
C SER A 153 -27.07 -7.11 -17.87
N PHE A 154 -27.98 -7.61 -18.70
CA PHE A 154 -28.23 -7.02 -20.04
C PHE A 154 -28.81 -5.60 -19.94
N LEU A 155 -29.74 -5.37 -18.99
CA LEU A 155 -30.42 -4.08 -18.83
C LEU A 155 -29.59 -3.07 -18.02
N PHE A 156 -28.86 -3.51 -16.99
CA PHE A 156 -28.24 -2.65 -15.98
C PHE A 156 -26.74 -2.86 -15.81
N SER A 157 -26.11 -3.65 -16.67
CA SER A 157 -24.73 -4.12 -16.58
C SER A 157 -24.43 -4.95 -15.31
N ASN A 158 -23.19 -5.42 -15.16
CA ASN A 158 -22.77 -6.19 -13.99
C ASN A 158 -22.88 -5.39 -12.69
N ILE A 159 -22.50 -4.10 -12.72
CA ILE A 159 -22.58 -3.20 -11.53
C ILE A 159 -24.04 -2.99 -11.12
N GLY A 160 -24.93 -2.76 -12.07
CA GLY A 160 -26.37 -2.62 -11.81
C GLY A 160 -26.98 -3.89 -11.20
N SER A 161 -26.49 -5.07 -11.54
CA SER A 161 -26.92 -6.33 -10.95
C SER A 161 -26.66 -6.42 -9.44
N TYR A 162 -25.56 -5.83 -8.95
CA TYR A 162 -25.30 -5.74 -7.50
C TYR A 162 -26.29 -4.80 -6.82
N PHE A 163 -26.61 -3.65 -7.42
CA PHE A 163 -27.62 -2.72 -6.84
C PHE A 163 -28.99 -3.34 -6.76
N ILE A 164 -29.44 -4.05 -7.82
CA ILE A 164 -30.72 -4.75 -7.82
C ILE A 164 -30.71 -5.91 -6.81
N GLY A 165 -29.60 -6.65 -6.69
CA GLY A 165 -29.43 -7.67 -5.69
C GLY A 165 -29.59 -7.14 -4.26
N LEU A 166 -28.96 -6.00 -3.96
CA LEU A 166 -29.06 -5.33 -2.67
C LEU A 166 -30.48 -4.81 -2.40
N LEU A 167 -31.17 -4.32 -3.42
CA LEU A 167 -32.59 -3.92 -3.33
C LEU A 167 -33.49 -5.10 -2.98
N PHE A 168 -33.30 -6.27 -3.60
CA PHE A 168 -34.07 -7.49 -3.27
C PHE A 168 -33.77 -7.97 -1.84
N ILE A 169 -32.51 -7.86 -1.38
CA ILE A 169 -32.13 -8.18 0.01
C ILE A 169 -32.84 -7.23 0.98
N GLY A 170 -32.77 -5.93 0.72
CA GLY A 170 -33.43 -4.90 1.54
C GLY A 170 -34.94 -5.10 1.61
N LEU A 171 -35.60 -5.33 0.47
CA LEU A 171 -37.02 -5.63 0.38
C LEU A 171 -37.37 -6.92 1.12
N GLY A 172 -36.51 -7.94 1.02
CA GLY A 172 -36.69 -9.21 1.73
C GLY A 172 -36.66 -9.04 3.25
N ILE A 173 -35.69 -8.30 3.78
CA ILE A 173 -35.58 -8.01 5.21
C ILE A 173 -36.82 -7.23 5.69
N LEU A 174 -37.26 -6.29 4.89
CA LEU A 174 -38.42 -5.44 5.20
C LEU A 174 -39.71 -6.23 5.25
N LEU A 175 -39.95 -7.15 4.31
CA LEU A 175 -41.09 -8.04 4.29
C LEU A 175 -41.08 -9.07 5.43
N MET A 176 -39.88 -9.45 5.92
CA MET A 176 -39.71 -10.34 7.08
C MET A 176 -39.88 -9.60 8.41
N SER A 177 -39.73 -8.28 8.43
CA SER A 177 -39.86 -7.47 9.63
C SER A 177 -41.32 -7.25 10.00
N PRO A 178 -41.70 -7.38 11.29
CA PRO A 178 -43.04 -7.02 11.76
C PRO A 178 -43.27 -5.51 11.83
N TYR A 179 -42.23 -4.71 11.57
CA TYR A 179 -42.28 -3.25 11.65
C TYR A 179 -42.50 -2.59 10.27
N SER A 180 -43.33 -1.54 10.25
CA SER A 180 -43.48 -0.67 9.08
C SER A 180 -42.15 0.01 8.73
N ILE A 181 -41.98 0.41 7.46
CA ILE A 181 -40.82 1.25 7.02
C ILE A 181 -40.70 2.51 7.88
N TYR A 182 -41.82 3.11 8.24
CA TYR A 182 -41.89 4.30 9.10
C TYR A 182 -41.37 3.99 10.52
N ASP A 183 -41.76 2.89 11.13
CA ASP A 183 -41.32 2.49 12.46
C ASP A 183 -39.84 2.15 12.51
N LEU A 184 -39.30 1.57 11.43
CA LEU A 184 -37.84 1.32 11.30
C LEU A 184 -37.04 2.61 11.14
N PHE A 185 -37.56 3.55 10.37
CA PHE A 185 -36.90 4.86 10.18
C PHE A 185 -36.96 5.70 11.46
N GLU A 186 -38.11 5.70 12.18
CA GLU A 186 -38.29 6.38 13.46
C GLU A 186 -37.37 5.78 14.54
N LYS A 187 -37.34 4.46 14.72
CA LYS A 187 -36.42 3.80 15.65
C LYS A 187 -34.95 3.93 15.26
N GLY A 188 -34.64 3.92 13.97
CA GLY A 188 -33.31 4.18 13.45
C GLY A 188 -32.85 5.60 13.74
N SER A 189 -33.75 6.58 13.54
CA SER A 189 -33.51 7.99 13.88
C SER A 189 -33.34 8.20 15.38
N GLU A 190 -34.21 7.61 16.21
CA GLU A 190 -34.08 7.65 17.66
C GLU A 190 -32.78 7.00 18.17
N ALA A 191 -32.40 5.84 17.64
CA ALA A 191 -31.15 5.17 17.99
C ALA A 191 -29.93 5.98 17.56
N PHE A 192 -29.99 6.66 16.42
CA PHE A 192 -28.92 7.53 15.95
C PHE A 192 -28.83 8.79 16.84
N HIS A 193 -29.96 9.43 17.17
CA HIS A 193 -29.98 10.58 18.06
C HIS A 193 -29.51 10.23 19.46
N SER A 194 -29.96 9.14 20.06
CA SER A 194 -29.50 8.66 21.38
C SER A 194 -28.02 8.30 21.38
N SER A 195 -27.48 7.76 20.28
CA SER A 195 -26.06 7.48 20.13
C SER A 195 -25.23 8.76 20.01
N MET A 196 -25.77 9.77 19.31
CA MET A 196 -25.14 11.10 19.22
C MET A 196 -25.16 11.82 20.55
N GLU A 197 -26.28 11.79 21.29
CA GLU A 197 -26.36 12.36 22.65
C GLU A 197 -25.39 11.70 23.61
N LYS A 198 -25.30 10.37 23.66
CA LYS A 198 -24.31 9.65 24.48
C LYS A 198 -22.87 9.96 24.10
N ARG A 199 -22.59 10.23 22.81
CA ARG A 199 -21.27 10.69 22.36
C ARG A 199 -21.01 12.13 22.80
N LYS A 200 -22.03 13.00 22.79
CA LYS A 200 -21.94 14.39 23.25
C LYS A 200 -21.71 14.45 24.76
N GLU A 201 -22.49 13.70 25.55
CA GLU A 201 -22.32 13.57 26.99
C GLU A 201 -20.96 13.04 27.39
N ARG A 202 -20.43 12.00 26.70
CA ARG A 202 -19.06 11.49 26.94
C ARG A 202 -17.98 12.50 26.57
N ARG A 203 -18.21 13.37 25.60
CA ARG A 203 -17.29 14.47 25.25
C ARG A 203 -17.33 15.57 26.30
N GLU A 204 -18.53 15.93 26.79
CA GLU A 204 -18.70 16.90 27.87
C GLU A 204 -18.10 16.42 29.18
N GLN A 205 -18.32 15.16 29.57
CA GLN A 205 -17.69 14.56 30.73
C GLN A 205 -16.16 14.56 30.65
N LYS A 206 -15.59 14.18 29.49
CA LYS A 206 -14.14 14.26 29.30
C LYS A 206 -13.60 15.68 29.27
N PHE A 207 -14.41 16.65 28.83
CA PHE A 207 -14.02 18.04 28.86
C PHE A 207 -14.03 18.57 30.31
N LEU A 208 -15.06 18.27 31.08
CA LEU A 208 -15.17 18.63 32.51
C LEU A 208 -14.08 17.96 33.36
N GLU A 209 -13.78 16.68 33.11
CA GLU A 209 -12.64 15.99 33.77
C GLU A 209 -11.30 16.66 33.43
N LYS A 210 -11.10 17.08 32.19
CA LYS A 210 -9.89 17.77 31.78
C LYS A 210 -9.78 19.18 32.38
N GLU A 211 -10.91 19.87 32.50
CA GLU A 211 -11.00 21.20 33.10
C GLU A 211 -10.78 21.11 34.62
N ALA A 212 -11.34 20.07 35.28
CA ALA A 212 -11.12 19.82 36.71
C ALA A 212 -9.63 19.50 37.00
N ARG A 213 -8.97 18.66 36.16
CA ARG A 213 -7.52 18.41 36.30
C ARG A 213 -6.67 19.67 36.09
N ALA A 214 -7.03 20.48 35.09
CA ALA A 214 -6.33 21.73 34.83
C ALA A 214 -6.52 22.75 35.96
N ALA A 215 -7.70 22.77 36.59
CA ALA A 215 -7.97 23.59 37.76
C ALA A 215 -7.23 23.09 39.00
N GLU A 216 -7.08 21.76 39.19
CA GLU A 216 -6.33 21.14 40.25
C GLU A 216 -4.83 21.38 40.12
N GLU A 217 -4.29 21.29 38.87
CA GLU A 217 -2.90 21.66 38.55
C GLU A 217 -2.63 23.16 38.78
N ALA A 218 -3.59 24.03 38.39
CA ALA A 218 -3.47 25.47 38.61
C ALA A 218 -3.53 25.83 40.11
N ALA A 219 -4.42 25.19 40.91
CA ALA A 219 -4.50 25.37 42.35
C ALA A 219 -3.27 24.82 43.09
N ALA A 220 -2.64 23.75 42.56
CA ALA A 220 -1.36 23.24 43.08
C ALA A 220 -0.22 24.25 42.81
N ALA A 221 -0.16 24.82 41.61
CA ALA A 221 0.82 25.83 41.26
C ALA A 221 0.63 27.17 42.03
N GLU A 222 -0.61 27.55 42.32
CA GLU A 222 -0.90 28.71 43.22
C GLU A 222 -0.45 28.45 44.65
N ARG A 223 -0.63 27.23 45.19
CA ARG A 223 -0.13 26.87 46.53
C ARG A 223 1.40 26.85 46.60
N GLU A 224 2.08 26.34 45.56
CA GLU A 224 3.54 26.45 45.50
C GLU A 224 4.02 27.89 45.38
N GLN A 225 3.29 28.79 44.72
CA GLN A 225 3.59 30.21 44.67
C GLN A 225 3.26 30.93 45.99
N GLU A 226 2.17 30.54 46.70
CA GLU A 226 1.86 31.08 48.02
C GLU A 226 2.89 30.59 49.06
N GLU A 227 3.34 29.34 49.04
CA GLU A 227 4.41 28.85 49.90
C GLU A 227 5.75 29.53 49.59
N ALA A 228 6.05 29.83 48.32
CA ALA A 228 7.23 30.58 47.92
C ALA A 228 7.15 32.07 48.27
N SER A 229 5.95 32.67 48.41
CA SER A 229 5.77 34.07 48.81
C SER A 229 5.58 34.24 50.33
N ALA A 230 5.41 33.18 51.11
CA ALA A 230 5.30 33.20 52.55
C ALA A 230 6.66 33.39 53.28
N VAL A 231 7.76 33.45 52.55
CA VAL A 231 9.06 33.90 53.08
C VAL A 231 9.07 35.42 53.04
N LEU A 232 8.64 36.04 54.10
CA LEU A 232 8.71 37.49 54.29
C LEU A 232 10.15 37.98 54.13
N PRO A 233 10.41 38.97 53.25
CA PRO A 233 11.73 39.54 53.13
C PRO A 233 12.07 40.27 54.44
N THR A 234 13.21 39.95 55.01
CA THR A 234 13.76 40.65 56.18
C THR A 234 13.89 42.13 55.85
N PRO A 235 13.39 43.05 56.69
CA PRO A 235 13.51 44.47 56.42
C PRO A 235 15.00 44.88 56.37
N LEU A 236 15.35 45.69 55.39
CA LEU A 236 16.71 46.22 55.17
C LEU A 236 16.81 47.64 55.68
N SER A 237 17.98 48.06 56.18
CA SER A 237 18.30 49.43 56.52
C SER A 237 18.39 50.32 55.23
N MET A 238 18.44 51.66 55.38
CA MET A 238 18.62 52.57 54.24
C MET A 238 19.95 52.34 53.47
N GLU A 239 20.92 51.64 54.07
CA GLU A 239 22.18 51.24 53.44
C GLU A 239 22.18 49.79 52.95
N GLY A 240 21.06 49.08 52.99
CA GLY A 240 20.91 47.75 52.45
C GLY A 240 21.31 46.60 53.34
N HIS A 241 21.54 46.84 54.64
CA HIS A 241 21.83 45.80 55.62
C HIS A 241 20.58 45.28 56.31
N PRO A 242 20.49 43.97 56.65
CA PRO A 242 19.35 43.40 57.33
C PRO A 242 19.26 43.92 58.74
N VAL A 243 18.06 44.30 59.19
CA VAL A 243 17.78 44.81 60.61
C VAL A 243 16.76 43.91 61.30
N ASP A 244 16.86 43.83 62.56
CA ASP A 244 15.89 43.12 63.41
C ASP A 244 14.52 43.85 63.38
N PRO A 245 13.43 43.16 63.01
CA PRO A 245 12.10 43.79 62.87
C PRO A 245 11.50 44.34 64.18
N GLU A 246 11.97 43.93 65.40
CA GLU A 246 11.47 44.39 66.66
C GLU A 246 12.32 45.51 67.28
N THR A 247 13.63 45.48 67.03
CA THR A 247 14.57 46.45 67.75
C THR A 247 15.14 47.50 66.76
N GLY A 248 15.11 47.28 65.46
CA GLY A 248 15.63 48.20 64.45
C GLY A 248 17.16 48.29 64.40
N GLU A 249 17.89 47.40 65.10
CA GLU A 249 19.34 47.33 65.02
C GLU A 249 19.87 46.55 63.87
N VAL A 250 21.03 46.95 63.32
CA VAL A 250 21.69 46.25 62.15
C VAL A 250 22.33 44.97 62.66
N LEU A 251 21.93 43.82 62.11
CA LEU A 251 22.49 42.50 62.45
C LEU A 251 23.92 42.41 61.93
N ALA A 252 24.89 42.09 62.77
CA ALA A 252 26.28 41.94 62.39
C ALA A 252 26.49 40.72 61.48
N GLU A 253 27.16 40.92 60.36
CA GLU A 253 27.52 39.88 59.40
C GLU A 253 28.56 38.93 59.95
N GLU A 254 28.21 37.63 60.06
CA GLU A 254 29.22 36.59 59.98
C GLU A 254 29.44 36.27 58.48
N PRO A 255 30.67 36.07 58.01
CA PRO A 255 30.93 35.88 56.58
C PRO A 255 30.48 34.51 56.10
N PHE A 256 29.29 34.45 55.47
CA PHE A 256 28.87 33.30 54.67
C PHE A 256 29.51 33.40 53.29
N THR A 257 30.54 32.61 53.05
CA THR A 257 31.12 32.39 51.72
C THR A 257 30.35 31.29 51.04
N GLU A 258 29.27 31.61 50.34
CA GLU A 258 28.72 30.82 49.24
C GLU A 258 28.51 31.74 48.05
N SER A 259 29.38 31.59 47.06
CA SER A 259 29.32 32.26 45.79
C SER A 259 28.19 31.63 44.95
N PHE A 260 27.10 32.38 44.76
CA PHE A 260 26.20 32.12 43.62
C PHE A 260 26.79 32.77 42.38
N PRO A 261 26.88 32.03 41.22
CA PRO A 261 27.34 32.63 39.99
C PRO A 261 26.30 33.58 39.45
N GLU A 262 26.69 34.83 39.22
CA GLU A 262 25.92 35.79 38.42
C GLU A 262 25.70 35.23 37.03
N ALA A 263 24.46 35.23 36.56
CA ALA A 263 24.12 34.91 35.18
C ALA A 263 24.57 36.07 34.27
N GLU A 264 25.74 35.94 33.72
CA GLU A 264 26.22 36.77 32.59
C GLU A 264 25.46 36.34 31.34
N ILE A 265 24.77 37.28 30.69
CA ILE A 265 24.19 37.12 29.38
C ILE A 265 25.33 37.16 28.36
N VAL A 266 25.90 36.01 28.04
CA VAL A 266 26.92 35.87 27.00
C VAL A 266 26.21 35.68 25.64
N ALA A 267 26.52 36.54 24.69
CA ALA A 267 26.14 36.38 23.29
C ALA A 267 26.63 35.02 22.73
N PRO A 268 25.89 34.38 21.80
CA PRO A 268 26.24 33.05 21.32
C PRO A 268 27.60 33.06 20.62
N ALA A 269 28.57 32.43 21.27
CA ALA A 269 29.84 32.07 20.64
C ALA A 269 29.59 30.90 19.68
N THR A 270 30.21 31.01 18.51
CA THR A 270 30.35 29.91 17.53
C THR A 270 30.83 28.64 18.23
N PRO A 271 30.22 27.46 17.97
CA PRO A 271 30.70 26.23 18.56
C PRO A 271 32.06 25.86 18.00
N GLU A 272 33.07 25.92 18.84
CA GLU A 272 34.36 25.25 18.59
C GLU A 272 34.08 23.72 18.68
N ILE A 273 34.42 23.04 17.59
CA ILE A 273 34.37 21.57 17.53
C ILE A 273 35.59 21.08 18.38
N TYR A 274 35.29 20.62 19.59
CA TYR A 274 36.25 19.85 20.37
C TYR A 274 36.38 18.46 19.75
N LEU A 275 37.49 18.16 19.14
CA LEU A 275 37.91 16.80 18.83
C LEU A 275 38.60 16.26 20.10
N PRO A 276 38.07 15.21 20.74
CA PRO A 276 38.81 14.53 21.78
C PRO A 276 40.01 13.83 21.11
N ASP A 277 41.21 14.09 21.60
CA ASP A 277 42.38 13.25 21.39
C ASP A 277 42.08 11.91 22.11
N GLU A 278 41.50 10.95 21.43
CA GLU A 278 41.42 9.59 21.88
C GLU A 278 42.68 8.86 21.51
N GLU A 279 43.55 8.69 22.52
CA GLU A 279 44.54 7.60 22.53
C GLU A 279 43.74 6.29 22.47
N TRP A 280 43.92 5.53 21.38
CA TRP A 280 43.37 4.19 21.24
C TRP A 280 44.02 3.26 22.25
N PRO A 281 43.29 2.48 23.05
CA PRO A 281 43.87 1.42 23.87
C PRO A 281 44.48 0.36 22.96
N GLU A 282 45.71 -0.04 23.30
CA GLU A 282 46.42 -1.16 22.67
C GLU A 282 45.55 -2.41 22.63
N GLU A 283 45.57 -3.11 21.52
CA GLU A 283 44.83 -4.35 21.23
C GLU A 283 45.10 -5.39 22.32
N PRO A 284 44.06 -6.12 22.79
CA PRO A 284 44.30 -7.39 23.48
C PRO A 284 44.58 -8.48 22.44
N GLU A 285 45.77 -9.03 22.50
CA GLU A 285 46.12 -10.29 21.85
C GLU A 285 45.15 -11.40 22.28
N ALA A 286 44.53 -12.05 21.34
CA ALA A 286 44.17 -13.45 21.23
C ALA A 286 42.91 -13.61 20.39
N TYR A 287 43.09 -13.72 19.10
CA TYR A 287 42.08 -14.40 18.27
C TYR A 287 42.36 -15.90 18.37
N GLU A 288 41.42 -16.66 18.98
CA GLU A 288 41.35 -18.09 18.83
C GLU A 288 41.19 -18.39 17.33
N GLU A 289 42.09 -19.21 16.77
CA GLU A 289 42.01 -19.74 15.43
C GLU A 289 40.69 -20.49 15.25
N PHE A 290 39.80 -19.94 14.41
CA PHE A 290 38.71 -20.70 13.85
C PHE A 290 39.30 -21.76 12.89
N PRO A 291 38.80 -23.01 12.90
CA PRO A 291 39.29 -24.01 11.99
C PRO A 291 39.11 -23.58 10.54
N GLU A 292 40.15 -23.78 9.74
CA GLU A 292 40.19 -23.55 8.31
C GLU A 292 38.92 -24.14 7.68
N ALA A 293 38.13 -23.23 7.03
CA ALA A 293 37.06 -23.67 6.17
C ALA A 293 37.65 -24.39 4.99
N GLU A 294 37.25 -25.65 4.80
CA GLU A 294 37.56 -26.45 3.62
C GLU A 294 37.20 -25.59 2.38
N GLU A 295 38.19 -25.44 1.49
CA GLU A 295 38.01 -24.85 0.18
C GLU A 295 36.95 -25.66 -0.57
N PHE A 296 35.73 -25.14 -0.64
CA PHE A 296 34.80 -25.58 -1.65
C PHE A 296 35.29 -24.98 -2.97
N GLU A 297 35.79 -25.84 -3.85
CA GLU A 297 35.99 -25.52 -5.25
C GLU A 297 34.59 -25.21 -5.82
N ASP A 298 34.28 -23.90 -5.91
CA ASP A 298 33.09 -23.34 -6.60
C ASP A 298 33.45 -23.27 -8.10
N ASP A 299 33.06 -24.29 -8.85
CA ASP A 299 33.08 -24.28 -10.31
C ASP A 299 31.88 -23.48 -10.89
N GLY A 300 31.38 -22.48 -10.18
CA GLY A 300 30.44 -21.50 -10.70
C GLY A 300 31.15 -20.55 -11.65
N GLU A 301 30.80 -20.56 -12.92
CA GLU A 301 31.15 -19.49 -13.85
C GLU A 301 30.75 -18.16 -13.25
N GLU A 302 31.74 -17.35 -12.78
CA GLU A 302 31.52 -15.97 -12.38
C GLU A 302 30.95 -15.21 -13.59
N VAL A 303 29.65 -14.97 -13.62
CA VAL A 303 29.03 -14.06 -14.59
C VAL A 303 29.51 -12.67 -14.23
N GLN A 304 30.63 -12.26 -14.82
CA GLN A 304 31.11 -10.89 -14.69
C GLN A 304 30.19 -9.97 -15.47
N VAL A 305 29.53 -9.06 -14.77
CA VAL A 305 28.78 -7.97 -15.39
C VAL A 305 29.77 -7.09 -16.15
N ASP A 306 29.71 -7.11 -17.49
CA ASP A 306 30.64 -6.36 -18.35
C ASP A 306 30.01 -5.02 -18.76
N PHE A 307 30.36 -3.95 -18.08
CA PHE A 307 30.00 -2.58 -18.42
C PHE A 307 30.93 -1.95 -19.48
N THR A 308 31.59 -2.74 -20.33
CA THR A 308 32.55 -2.23 -21.32
C THR A 308 31.87 -1.29 -22.33
N PRO A 309 32.22 0.00 -22.38
CA PRO A 309 31.57 0.93 -23.28
C PRO A 309 32.02 0.69 -24.71
N LYS A 310 31.13 0.25 -25.59
CA LYS A 310 31.36 0.31 -27.03
C LYS A 310 31.19 1.76 -27.49
N GLU A 311 32.29 2.42 -27.84
CA GLU A 311 32.35 3.68 -28.63
C GLU A 311 31.54 4.90 -28.15
N LEU A 312 31.48 5.20 -26.83
CA LEU A 312 30.82 6.41 -26.30
C LEU A 312 31.69 7.70 -26.36
N LEU A 313 32.83 7.65 -27.03
CA LEU A 313 33.79 8.80 -27.10
C LEU A 313 33.20 10.09 -27.71
N GLN A 314 32.08 10.02 -28.43
CA GLN A 314 31.41 11.16 -29.10
C GLN A 314 29.99 11.43 -28.58
N TYR A 315 29.55 10.79 -27.48
CA TYR A 315 28.23 11.01 -26.95
C TYR A 315 28.00 12.44 -26.48
N LYS A 316 26.95 13.09 -26.98
CA LYS A 316 26.54 14.45 -26.60
C LYS A 316 25.30 14.40 -25.74
N LEU A 317 25.33 15.08 -24.61
CA LEU A 317 24.15 15.22 -23.74
C LEU A 317 23.04 16.02 -24.44
N PRO A 318 21.76 15.63 -24.25
CA PRO A 318 20.64 16.43 -24.73
C PRO A 318 20.66 17.84 -24.13
N THR A 319 20.30 18.84 -24.91
CA THR A 319 20.27 20.23 -24.45
C THR A 319 18.84 20.71 -24.23
N ILE A 320 18.69 21.78 -23.44
CA ILE A 320 17.38 22.36 -23.15
C ILE A 320 16.66 22.89 -24.40
N ASP A 321 17.37 23.09 -25.51
CA ASP A 321 16.80 23.57 -26.77
C ASP A 321 15.89 22.53 -27.45
N LEU A 322 15.97 21.27 -27.04
CA LEU A 322 15.03 20.22 -27.47
C LEU A 322 13.60 20.44 -26.94
N PHE A 323 13.45 21.22 -25.88
CA PHE A 323 12.15 21.50 -25.29
C PHE A 323 11.43 22.67 -25.97
N ALA A 324 10.10 22.60 -25.96
CA ALA A 324 9.28 23.69 -26.47
C ALA A 324 9.51 25.00 -25.71
N PRO A 325 9.51 26.17 -26.37
CA PRO A 325 9.67 27.44 -25.69
C PRO A 325 8.50 27.77 -24.80
N ASP A 326 8.77 28.49 -23.71
CA ASP A 326 7.77 28.88 -22.72
C ASP A 326 6.75 29.88 -23.25
N LYS A 327 5.49 29.70 -22.86
CA LYS A 327 4.42 30.65 -23.15
C LYS A 327 4.46 31.80 -22.10
N PRO A 328 4.25 33.07 -22.49
CA PRO A 328 4.25 34.17 -21.55
C PRO A 328 3.09 34.05 -20.54
N LYS A 329 3.39 34.23 -19.25
CA LYS A 329 2.44 34.15 -18.14
C LYS A 329 1.92 35.54 -17.78
N ASN A 330 0.61 35.69 -17.64
CA ASN A 330 -0.03 36.96 -17.22
C ASN A 330 -0.65 36.80 -15.83
N GLN A 331 0.04 37.30 -14.79
CA GLN A 331 -0.40 37.23 -13.39
C GLN A 331 -1.08 38.56 -12.90
N SER A 332 -1.36 39.49 -13.77
CA SER A 332 -1.89 40.81 -13.35
C SER A 332 -3.29 40.74 -12.70
N LYS A 333 -4.14 39.80 -13.13
CA LYS A 333 -5.45 39.55 -12.55
C LYS A 333 -5.38 39.06 -11.11
N GLU A 334 -4.43 38.17 -10.83
CA GLU A 334 -4.28 37.52 -9.53
C GLU A 334 -3.98 38.49 -8.39
N LYS A 335 -3.19 39.56 -8.66
CA LYS A 335 -2.90 40.58 -7.66
C LYS A 335 -4.14 41.30 -7.11
N ASN A 336 -5.18 41.49 -7.94
CA ASN A 336 -6.43 42.11 -7.49
C ASN A 336 -7.27 41.15 -6.65
N ILE A 337 -7.30 39.86 -7.04
CA ILE A 337 -7.99 38.79 -6.29
C ILE A 337 -7.34 38.63 -4.91
N VAL A 338 -6.02 38.65 -4.83
CA VAL A 338 -5.28 38.56 -3.56
C VAL A 338 -5.68 39.69 -2.59
N ARG A 339 -5.79 40.93 -3.06
CA ARG A 339 -6.25 42.05 -2.21
C ARG A 339 -7.68 41.85 -1.70
N GLN A 340 -8.56 41.34 -2.52
CA GLN A 340 -9.93 41.01 -2.12
C GLN A 340 -9.94 39.87 -1.09
N ASN A 341 -9.18 38.83 -1.32
CA ASN A 341 -9.08 37.65 -0.42
C ASN A 341 -8.54 38.04 0.96
N ILE A 342 -7.58 38.97 1.04
CA ILE A 342 -7.08 39.47 2.34
C ILE A 342 -8.25 40.04 3.17
N ARG A 343 -9.10 40.87 2.57
CA ARG A 343 -10.25 41.43 3.27
C ARG A 343 -11.25 40.39 3.71
N ILE A 344 -11.56 39.43 2.83
CA ILE A 344 -12.48 38.33 3.16
C ILE A 344 -11.93 37.47 4.30
N LEU A 345 -10.61 37.16 4.31
CA LEU A 345 -9.98 36.43 5.39
C LEU A 345 -10.11 37.18 6.74
N GLU A 346 -9.78 38.49 6.78
CA GLU A 346 -9.83 39.28 8.00
C GLU A 346 -11.29 39.45 8.50
N GLU A 347 -12.24 39.68 7.60
CA GLU A 347 -13.69 39.76 7.91
C GLU A 347 -14.21 38.41 8.44
N THR A 348 -13.75 37.29 7.87
CA THR A 348 -14.13 35.95 8.32
C THR A 348 -13.57 35.68 9.70
N PHE A 349 -12.31 35.98 9.97
CA PHE A 349 -11.73 35.85 11.31
C PHE A 349 -12.48 36.69 12.34
N ALA A 350 -12.82 37.93 12.00
CA ALA A 350 -13.57 38.79 12.89
C ALA A 350 -14.97 38.22 13.21
N SER A 351 -15.66 37.62 12.23
CA SER A 351 -17.00 37.01 12.43
C SER A 351 -16.95 35.81 13.40
N PHE A 352 -15.85 35.06 13.43
CA PHE A 352 -15.61 33.96 14.37
C PHE A 352 -14.93 34.41 15.69
N ASN A 353 -14.85 35.72 15.96
CA ASN A 353 -14.17 36.30 17.13
C ASN A 353 -12.70 35.87 17.24
N ILE A 354 -12.00 35.74 16.12
CA ILE A 354 -10.56 35.46 16.05
C ILE A 354 -9.85 36.76 15.65
N LYS A 355 -9.01 37.29 16.54
CA LYS A 355 -8.16 38.44 16.21
C LYS A 355 -6.93 37.96 15.49
N ALA A 356 -6.87 38.12 14.17
CA ALA A 356 -5.75 37.76 13.34
C ALA A 356 -5.65 38.77 12.17
N THR A 357 -4.44 39.04 11.73
CA THR A 357 -4.14 39.97 10.60
C THR A 357 -3.28 39.26 9.57
N VAL A 358 -3.49 39.56 8.29
CA VAL A 358 -2.67 39.08 7.20
C VAL A 358 -1.44 39.98 7.06
N GLU A 359 -0.24 39.48 7.39
CA GLU A 359 1.01 40.27 7.28
C GLU A 359 1.58 40.25 5.86
N ARG A 360 1.45 39.10 5.17
CA ARG A 360 2.04 38.91 3.85
C ARG A 360 1.21 37.94 2.99
N ALA A 361 1.22 38.17 1.69
CA ALA A 361 0.67 37.22 0.71
C ALA A 361 1.72 36.92 -0.36
N GLU A 362 1.99 35.67 -0.60
CA GLU A 362 2.92 35.16 -1.60
C GLU A 362 2.13 34.43 -2.70
N ILE A 363 2.25 34.94 -3.94
CA ILE A 363 1.54 34.38 -5.09
C ILE A 363 2.44 33.29 -5.72
N GLY A 364 2.09 32.03 -5.50
CA GLY A 364 2.75 30.88 -6.12
C GLY A 364 2.13 30.46 -7.46
N PRO A 365 2.63 29.39 -8.08
CA PRO A 365 2.12 28.90 -9.37
C PRO A 365 0.67 28.37 -9.29
N SER A 366 0.33 27.63 -8.25
CA SER A 366 -0.97 26.97 -8.07
C SER A 366 -1.81 27.58 -6.95
N VAL A 367 -1.16 28.08 -5.91
CA VAL A 367 -1.82 28.65 -4.73
C VAL A 367 -1.16 29.95 -4.33
N THR A 368 -1.93 30.80 -3.66
CA THR A 368 -1.43 31.97 -2.93
C THR A 368 -1.39 31.64 -1.44
N LYS A 369 -0.23 31.83 -0.81
CA LYS A 369 -0.01 31.63 0.63
C LYS A 369 -0.17 32.96 1.36
N TYR A 370 -1.14 33.02 2.28
CA TYR A 370 -1.35 34.16 3.17
C TYR A 370 -0.73 33.87 4.52
N GLU A 371 0.26 34.65 4.94
CA GLU A 371 0.90 34.58 6.24
C GLU A 371 0.10 35.39 7.24
N VAL A 372 -0.56 34.71 8.18
CA VAL A 372 -1.51 35.30 9.14
C VAL A 372 -0.87 35.31 10.52
N LYS A 373 -0.89 36.46 11.18
CA LYS A 373 -0.46 36.65 12.56
C LYS A 373 -1.64 36.61 13.50
N PRO A 374 -1.79 35.55 14.31
CA PRO A 374 -2.77 35.52 15.38
C PRO A 374 -2.38 36.48 16.50
N ALA A 375 -3.35 37.17 17.12
CA ALA A 375 -3.10 37.94 18.33
C ALA A 375 -2.73 37.04 19.50
N VAL A 376 -2.01 37.59 20.49
CA VAL A 376 -1.64 36.88 21.70
C VAL A 376 -2.89 36.32 22.41
N GLY A 377 -2.84 35.04 22.77
CA GLY A 377 -3.96 34.30 23.39
C GLY A 377 -4.89 33.60 22.41
N VAL A 378 -4.69 33.73 21.10
CA VAL A 378 -5.44 32.96 20.08
C VAL A 378 -4.77 31.59 19.90
N ARG A 379 -5.50 30.51 20.21
CA ARG A 379 -5.01 29.15 20.01
C ARG A 379 -5.00 28.81 18.50
N VAL A 380 -3.90 28.25 18.03
CA VAL A 380 -3.68 27.87 16.61
C VAL A 380 -4.79 26.96 16.07
N ASN A 381 -5.26 26.00 16.87
CA ASN A 381 -6.34 25.09 16.47
C ASN A 381 -7.67 25.80 16.14
N ARG A 382 -7.90 27.02 16.68
CA ARG A 382 -9.10 27.81 16.32
C ARG A 382 -9.06 28.28 14.87
N ILE A 383 -7.87 28.55 14.36
CA ILE A 383 -7.66 28.93 12.94
C ILE A 383 -7.71 27.68 12.07
N SER A 384 -7.00 26.61 12.47
CA SER A 384 -6.95 25.37 11.66
C SER A 384 -8.32 24.72 11.47
N ASN A 385 -9.23 24.85 12.44
CA ASN A 385 -10.59 24.30 12.36
C ASN A 385 -11.53 25.12 11.45
N LEU A 386 -11.12 26.30 11.00
CA LEU A 386 -11.91 27.14 10.08
C LEU A 386 -11.62 26.89 8.61
N ALA A 387 -10.86 25.84 8.25
CA ALA A 387 -10.46 25.58 6.88
C ALA A 387 -11.67 25.55 5.91
N ASP A 388 -12.74 24.86 6.30
CA ASP A 388 -13.95 24.72 5.48
C ASP A 388 -14.76 26.02 5.41
N ASP A 389 -14.84 26.80 6.52
CA ASP A 389 -15.52 28.11 6.57
C ASP A 389 -14.77 29.12 5.72
N LEU A 390 -13.43 29.09 5.75
CA LEU A 390 -12.59 29.95 4.91
C LEU A 390 -12.71 29.57 3.42
N ALA A 391 -12.75 28.28 3.11
CA ALA A 391 -12.97 27.82 1.74
C ALA A 391 -14.32 28.29 1.20
N LEU A 392 -15.37 28.25 2.03
CA LEU A 392 -16.69 28.72 1.67
C LEU A 392 -16.68 30.26 1.45
N ALA A 393 -16.08 31.03 2.36
CA ALA A 393 -16.03 32.49 2.28
C ALA A 393 -15.24 32.96 1.06
N LEU A 394 -14.16 32.26 0.69
CA LEU A 394 -13.31 32.56 -0.46
C LEU A 394 -13.83 31.98 -1.78
N ALA A 395 -14.95 31.25 -1.76
CA ALA A 395 -15.45 30.45 -2.88
C ALA A 395 -14.36 29.51 -3.49
N ALA A 396 -13.46 29.04 -2.66
CA ALA A 396 -12.36 28.12 -3.04
C ALA A 396 -12.80 26.67 -2.91
N LYS A 397 -12.26 25.80 -3.76
CA LYS A 397 -12.55 24.35 -3.70
C LYS A 397 -12.09 23.72 -2.38
N ASP A 398 -10.92 24.14 -1.91
CA ASP A 398 -10.32 23.68 -0.67
C ASP A 398 -9.28 24.69 -0.18
N VAL A 399 -9.02 24.73 1.12
CA VAL A 399 -8.01 25.60 1.73
C VAL A 399 -7.13 24.73 2.63
N ARG A 400 -5.81 24.81 2.44
CA ARG A 400 -4.85 24.14 3.31
C ARG A 400 -4.29 25.13 4.32
N ILE A 401 -4.30 24.75 5.60
CA ILE A 401 -3.76 25.58 6.68
C ILE A 401 -2.51 24.90 7.23
N GLU A 402 -1.40 25.61 7.19
CA GLU A 402 -0.11 25.24 7.78
C GLU A 402 0.08 26.01 9.09
N ALA A 403 -0.01 25.33 10.21
CA ALA A 403 -0.11 26.01 11.49
C ALA A 403 0.71 25.29 12.59
N PRO A 404 1.85 25.84 13.02
CA PRO A 404 2.51 27.08 12.53
C PRO A 404 3.32 26.86 11.24
N ILE A 405 3.72 27.94 10.58
CA ILE A 405 4.72 27.89 9.51
C ILE A 405 6.07 27.55 10.16
N PRO A 406 6.83 26.55 9.68
CA PRO A 406 8.14 26.22 10.21
C PRO A 406 9.08 27.44 10.30
N GLY A 407 9.65 27.66 11.49
CA GLY A 407 10.55 28.78 11.75
C GLY A 407 9.90 30.17 11.85
N LYS A 408 8.56 30.29 11.78
CA LYS A 408 7.84 31.56 11.91
C LYS A 408 6.71 31.47 12.94
N SER A 409 6.43 32.54 13.68
CA SER A 409 5.26 32.67 14.58
C SER A 409 4.00 33.09 13.82
N LEU A 410 3.77 32.52 12.65
CA LEU A 410 2.69 32.83 11.73
C LEU A 410 1.98 31.53 11.31
N VAL A 411 0.74 31.69 10.86
CA VAL A 411 -0.06 30.62 10.27
C VAL A 411 -0.16 30.86 8.77
N GLY A 412 0.18 29.85 7.97
CA GLY A 412 0.05 29.87 6.52
C GLY A 412 -1.33 29.39 6.08
N ILE A 413 -2.02 30.17 5.26
CA ILE A 413 -3.28 29.80 4.63
C ILE A 413 -3.06 29.77 3.13
N GLU A 414 -3.12 28.58 2.54
CA GLU A 414 -2.92 28.35 1.12
C GLU A 414 -4.29 28.28 0.42
N VAL A 415 -4.52 29.25 -0.43
CA VAL A 415 -5.77 29.40 -1.20
C VAL A 415 -5.47 29.16 -2.68
N PRO A 416 -6.23 28.31 -3.38
CA PRO A 416 -6.07 28.09 -4.82
C PRO A 416 -6.13 29.38 -5.62
N ASN A 417 -5.24 29.53 -6.58
CA ASN A 417 -5.32 30.65 -7.55
C ASN A 417 -6.52 30.46 -8.48
N SER A 418 -7.02 31.52 -9.03
CA SER A 418 -8.12 31.49 -10.03
C SER A 418 -7.70 30.77 -11.31
N GLU A 419 -6.43 30.93 -11.71
CA GLU A 419 -5.79 30.24 -12.82
C GLU A 419 -4.49 29.59 -12.33
N ILE A 420 -4.37 28.27 -12.51
CA ILE A 420 -3.13 27.54 -12.19
C ILE A 420 -2.10 27.82 -13.28
N ALA A 421 -0.98 28.44 -12.90
CA ALA A 421 0.13 28.66 -13.82
C ALA A 421 0.93 27.36 -14.02
N THR A 422 0.97 26.86 -15.25
CA THR A 422 1.82 25.71 -15.60
C THR A 422 3.28 26.10 -15.45
N VAL A 423 4.03 25.32 -14.70
CA VAL A 423 5.49 25.41 -14.60
C VAL A 423 6.07 24.52 -15.68
N SER A 424 6.74 25.07 -16.71
CA SER A 424 7.37 24.24 -17.74
C SER A 424 8.64 23.61 -17.21
N PHE A 425 8.99 22.44 -17.76
CA PHE A 425 10.25 21.76 -17.43
C PHE A 425 11.46 22.64 -17.79
N ARG A 426 11.39 23.34 -18.94
CA ARG A 426 12.46 24.27 -19.38
C ARG A 426 12.69 25.40 -18.35
N GLU A 427 11.63 26.08 -17.93
CA GLU A 427 11.72 27.16 -16.93
C GLU A 427 12.31 26.66 -15.60
N LEU A 428 11.87 25.47 -15.14
CA LEU A 428 12.36 24.87 -13.91
C LEU A 428 13.86 24.48 -14.03
N TRP A 429 14.23 23.90 -15.15
CA TRP A 429 15.63 23.49 -15.42
C TRP A 429 16.58 24.70 -15.43
N GLU A 430 16.25 25.77 -16.14
CA GLU A 430 17.05 26.99 -16.23
C GLU A 430 17.15 27.70 -14.85
N GLN A 431 16.11 27.67 -14.06
CA GLN A 431 16.05 28.30 -12.73
C GLN A 431 16.78 27.50 -11.66
N SER A 432 16.79 26.18 -11.75
CA SER A 432 17.26 25.29 -10.68
C SER A 432 18.77 25.34 -10.44
N LYS A 433 19.56 25.71 -11.46
CA LYS A 433 21.04 25.80 -11.41
C LYS A 433 21.68 24.57 -10.75
N THR A 434 21.21 23.37 -11.13
CA THR A 434 21.74 22.11 -10.59
C THR A 434 23.23 21.97 -10.91
N ASP A 435 23.95 21.33 -9.99
CA ASP A 435 25.40 21.07 -10.16
C ASP A 435 25.62 20.00 -11.25
N PRO A 436 26.34 20.27 -12.33
CA PRO A 436 26.63 19.27 -13.37
C PRO A 436 27.36 18.02 -12.85
N ALA A 437 28.17 18.14 -11.78
CA ALA A 437 28.86 17.01 -11.17
C ALA A 437 27.91 16.06 -10.39
N LYS A 438 26.72 16.52 -10.03
CA LYS A 438 25.71 15.72 -9.35
C LYS A 438 24.71 15.17 -10.36
N LEU A 439 25.01 14.01 -10.91
CA LEU A 439 24.22 13.38 -12.00
C LEU A 439 22.78 13.12 -11.61
N LEU A 440 22.50 12.83 -10.32
CA LEU A 440 21.18 12.50 -9.79
C LEU A 440 20.52 13.65 -9.01
N GLU A 441 21.01 14.88 -9.14
CA GLU A 441 20.33 16.07 -8.62
C GLU A 441 19.27 16.55 -9.62
N ILE A 442 18.00 16.41 -9.24
CA ILE A 442 16.81 16.54 -10.08
C ILE A 442 16.01 17.77 -9.64
N PRO A 443 15.63 18.68 -10.55
CA PRO A 443 14.67 19.74 -10.25
C PRO A 443 13.26 19.15 -10.17
N LEU A 444 12.67 19.18 -8.97
CA LEU A 444 11.38 18.51 -8.70
C LEU A 444 10.17 19.42 -9.01
N GLY A 445 10.27 20.71 -8.68
CA GLY A 445 9.17 21.66 -8.86
C GLY A 445 9.47 23.02 -8.27
N LYS A 446 8.48 23.91 -8.34
CA LYS A 446 8.53 25.25 -7.72
C LYS A 446 7.74 25.27 -6.42
N ALA A 447 8.32 25.84 -5.38
CA ALA A 447 7.64 26.12 -4.12
C ALA A 447 6.65 27.28 -4.27
N VAL A 448 5.86 27.51 -3.24
CA VAL A 448 4.84 28.57 -3.23
C VAL A 448 5.47 29.97 -3.36
N ASP A 449 6.69 30.17 -2.85
CA ASP A 449 7.47 31.38 -3.01
C ASP A 449 8.09 31.58 -4.42
N GLY A 450 7.82 30.65 -5.34
CA GLY A 450 8.37 30.64 -6.71
C GLY A 450 9.78 30.11 -6.86
N SER A 451 10.45 29.70 -5.76
CA SER A 451 11.80 29.13 -5.81
C SER A 451 11.78 27.72 -6.38
N ALA A 452 12.79 27.38 -7.21
CA ALA A 452 12.99 26.02 -7.68
C ALA A 452 13.50 25.14 -6.54
N ARG A 453 12.94 23.95 -6.37
CA ARG A 453 13.38 22.93 -5.41
C ARG A 453 13.98 21.75 -6.13
N THR A 454 15.17 21.36 -5.71
CA THR A 454 15.89 20.20 -6.22
C THR A 454 15.86 19.06 -5.23
N PHE A 455 16.01 17.86 -5.74
CA PHE A 455 16.10 16.61 -4.99
C PHE A 455 17.33 15.85 -5.46
N ASP A 456 18.23 15.50 -4.57
CA ASP A 456 19.42 14.72 -4.89
C ASP A 456 19.19 13.25 -4.52
N LEU A 457 18.93 12.41 -5.54
CA LEU A 457 18.67 10.98 -5.35
C LEU A 457 19.89 10.22 -4.81
N ALA A 458 21.12 10.69 -5.03
CA ALA A 458 22.32 10.09 -4.44
C ALA A 458 22.40 10.33 -2.93
N ARG A 459 21.94 11.50 -2.47
CA ARG A 459 21.88 11.84 -1.04
C ARG A 459 20.68 11.21 -0.35
N MET A 460 19.51 11.19 -1.01
CA MET A 460 18.25 10.63 -0.54
C MET A 460 17.89 9.42 -1.44
N PRO A 461 18.44 8.24 -1.19
CA PRO A 461 18.68 7.22 -2.20
C PRO A 461 17.43 6.59 -2.80
N HIS A 462 16.29 6.73 -2.16
CA HIS A 462 15.04 6.10 -2.60
C HIS A 462 13.88 7.07 -2.44
N LEU A 463 13.02 7.10 -3.46
CA LEU A 463 11.88 8.00 -3.55
C LEU A 463 10.59 7.20 -3.77
N LEU A 464 9.60 7.43 -2.92
CA LEU A 464 8.23 6.95 -3.13
C LEU A 464 7.39 8.06 -3.75
N VAL A 465 6.70 7.77 -4.85
CA VAL A 465 5.83 8.72 -5.57
C VAL A 465 4.42 8.15 -5.65
N ALA A 466 3.45 8.77 -5.00
CA ALA A 466 2.09 8.26 -5.00
C ALA A 466 1.05 9.35 -5.30
N GLY A 467 -0.08 8.95 -5.90
CA GLY A 467 -1.19 9.87 -6.19
C GLY A 467 -2.22 9.26 -7.13
N SER A 468 -3.42 9.81 -7.17
CA SER A 468 -4.50 9.33 -8.02
C SER A 468 -4.22 9.56 -9.51
N THR A 469 -4.94 8.84 -10.37
CA THR A 469 -4.84 9.00 -11.83
C THR A 469 -5.11 10.46 -12.24
N GLY A 470 -4.27 11.02 -13.11
CA GLY A 470 -4.38 12.41 -13.57
C GLY A 470 -3.88 13.47 -12.57
N SER A 471 -3.29 13.07 -11.43
CA SER A 471 -2.74 14.00 -10.45
C SER A 471 -1.41 14.64 -10.88
N GLY A 472 -0.66 14.02 -11.80
CA GLY A 472 0.65 14.49 -12.31
C GLY A 472 1.81 13.53 -12.04
N LYS A 473 1.54 12.33 -11.49
CA LYS A 473 2.56 11.32 -11.16
C LYS A 473 3.47 10.97 -12.34
N SER A 474 2.88 10.54 -13.46
CA SER A 474 3.63 10.09 -14.65
C SER A 474 4.45 11.23 -15.26
N VAL A 475 3.87 12.44 -15.32
CA VAL A 475 4.59 13.64 -15.79
C VAL A 475 5.82 13.94 -14.93
N ALA A 476 5.70 13.79 -13.60
CA ALA A 476 6.83 13.98 -12.69
C ALA A 476 7.91 12.90 -12.87
N VAL A 477 7.52 11.63 -13.04
CA VAL A 477 8.46 10.54 -13.32
C VAL A 477 9.20 10.79 -14.62
N ASN A 478 8.51 11.21 -15.69
CA ASN A 478 9.14 11.59 -16.95
C ASN A 478 10.09 12.79 -16.79
N GLY A 479 9.71 13.78 -15.97
CA GLY A 479 10.59 14.91 -15.62
C GLY A 479 11.87 14.48 -14.89
N ILE A 480 11.76 13.50 -13.99
CA ILE A 480 12.91 12.91 -13.28
C ILE A 480 13.85 12.19 -14.27
N ILE A 481 13.29 11.30 -15.11
CA ILE A 481 14.07 10.55 -16.11
C ILE A 481 14.77 11.51 -17.07
N SER A 482 14.02 12.47 -17.65
CA SER A 482 14.57 13.48 -18.57
C SER A 482 15.69 14.31 -17.91
N SER A 483 15.54 14.66 -16.62
CA SER A 483 16.57 15.39 -15.88
C SER A 483 17.90 14.60 -15.78
N ILE A 484 17.80 13.28 -15.56
CA ILE A 484 18.98 12.41 -15.49
C ILE A 484 19.60 12.24 -16.88
N LEU A 485 18.78 11.99 -17.92
CA LEU A 485 19.24 11.85 -19.30
C LEU A 485 19.94 13.09 -19.84
N MET A 486 19.57 14.28 -19.36
CA MET A 486 20.24 15.54 -19.72
C MET A 486 21.58 15.78 -19.02
N LYS A 487 21.91 15.01 -17.98
CA LYS A 487 23.11 15.18 -17.17
C LYS A 487 24.09 14.03 -17.27
N ALA A 488 23.60 12.84 -17.48
CA ALA A 488 24.39 11.62 -17.38
C ALA A 488 24.53 10.91 -18.71
N ARG A 489 25.70 10.37 -18.94
CA ARG A 489 26.01 9.49 -20.08
C ARG A 489 25.60 8.05 -19.76
N PRO A 490 25.44 7.19 -20.78
CA PRO A 490 25.09 5.78 -20.59
C PRO A 490 26.12 4.97 -19.77
N ASP A 491 27.38 5.41 -19.72
CA ASP A 491 28.44 4.81 -18.91
C ASP A 491 28.49 5.34 -17.46
N GLU A 492 27.75 6.40 -17.16
CA GLU A 492 27.68 7.01 -15.83
C GLU A 492 26.42 6.62 -15.05
N VAL A 493 25.28 6.49 -15.76
CA VAL A 493 23.98 6.10 -15.16
C VAL A 493 23.28 5.09 -16.06
N LYS A 494 22.85 4.00 -15.45
CA LYS A 494 22.03 2.97 -16.06
C LYS A 494 20.65 2.92 -15.41
N PHE A 495 19.64 2.57 -16.21
CA PHE A 495 18.26 2.40 -15.74
C PHE A 495 17.81 0.95 -15.79
N MET A 496 17.05 0.54 -14.78
CA MET A 496 16.16 -0.59 -14.86
C MET A 496 14.72 -0.09 -14.69
N MET A 497 13.88 -0.29 -15.70
CA MET A 497 12.51 0.24 -15.72
C MET A 497 11.49 -0.88 -15.72
N VAL A 498 10.44 -0.72 -14.90
CA VAL A 498 9.32 -1.66 -14.77
C VAL A 498 8.02 -0.93 -15.01
N ASP A 499 7.30 -1.32 -16.08
CA ASP A 499 5.99 -0.76 -16.45
C ASP A 499 5.00 -1.89 -16.75
N PRO A 500 4.26 -2.40 -15.74
CA PRO A 500 3.30 -3.47 -15.92
C PRO A 500 2.14 -3.12 -16.84
N LYS A 501 1.89 -1.83 -17.08
CA LYS A 501 0.77 -1.33 -17.88
C LYS A 501 1.13 -1.06 -19.34
N MET A 502 2.42 -1.04 -19.69
CA MET A 502 2.96 -0.72 -21.02
C MET A 502 2.52 0.65 -21.57
N VAL A 503 2.39 1.66 -20.71
CA VAL A 503 1.82 2.96 -21.10
C VAL A 503 2.82 4.10 -20.93
N GLU A 504 3.52 4.15 -19.78
CA GLU A 504 4.24 5.34 -19.35
C GLU A 504 5.74 5.28 -19.71
N LEU A 505 6.39 4.11 -19.55
CA LEU A 505 7.83 3.97 -19.70
C LEU A 505 8.28 3.30 -21.00
N SER A 506 7.35 2.77 -21.79
CA SER A 506 7.66 2.06 -23.04
C SER A 506 8.35 2.94 -24.08
N VAL A 507 8.19 4.26 -24.02
CA VAL A 507 8.86 5.24 -24.88
C VAL A 507 10.38 5.19 -24.74
N TYR A 508 10.89 4.82 -23.56
CA TYR A 508 12.31 4.72 -23.24
C TYR A 508 12.99 3.42 -23.71
N ASN A 509 12.25 2.44 -24.24
CA ASN A 509 12.89 1.24 -24.81
C ASN A 509 13.98 1.65 -25.82
N ASP A 510 15.03 0.86 -25.90
CA ASP A 510 16.16 1.01 -26.83
C ASP A 510 17.05 2.24 -26.60
N ILE A 511 16.92 2.95 -25.47
CA ILE A 511 17.97 3.93 -25.09
C ILE A 511 19.20 3.22 -24.51
N PRO A 512 20.43 3.71 -24.79
CA PRO A 512 21.67 3.06 -24.32
C PRO A 512 21.85 3.08 -22.80
N HIS A 513 21.02 3.81 -22.08
CA HIS A 513 21.02 3.84 -20.61
C HIS A 513 20.28 2.65 -19.99
N LEU A 514 19.51 1.86 -20.72
CA LEU A 514 18.81 0.71 -20.16
C LEU A 514 19.74 -0.47 -19.95
N LEU A 515 19.60 -1.16 -18.80
CA LEU A 515 20.26 -2.44 -18.51
C LEU A 515 19.58 -3.59 -19.26
N ILE A 516 18.25 -3.58 -19.28
CA ILE A 516 17.37 -4.54 -19.98
C ILE A 516 16.19 -3.79 -20.58
N PRO A 517 15.46 -4.37 -21.54
CA PRO A 517 14.20 -3.78 -22.03
C PRO A 517 13.24 -3.50 -20.88
N VAL A 518 12.37 -2.51 -21.02
CA VAL A 518 11.37 -2.18 -19.98
C VAL A 518 10.56 -3.43 -19.62
N VAL A 519 10.61 -3.83 -18.35
CA VAL A 519 9.99 -5.06 -17.86
C VAL A 519 8.49 -4.83 -17.68
N THR A 520 7.68 -5.60 -18.41
CA THR A 520 6.21 -5.44 -18.42
C THR A 520 5.47 -6.51 -17.63
N ASN A 521 6.09 -7.68 -17.43
CA ASN A 521 5.49 -8.77 -16.67
C ASN A 521 5.85 -8.63 -15.17
N PRO A 522 4.86 -8.58 -14.25
CA PRO A 522 5.13 -8.42 -12.81
C PRO A 522 6.01 -9.52 -12.20
N ARG A 523 5.93 -10.77 -12.69
CA ARG A 523 6.77 -11.88 -12.21
C ARG A 523 8.22 -11.71 -12.67
N LYS A 524 8.42 -11.33 -13.94
CA LYS A 524 9.76 -10.97 -14.43
C LYS A 524 10.34 -9.78 -13.69
N ALA A 525 9.50 -8.78 -13.32
CA ALA A 525 9.92 -7.63 -12.53
C ALA A 525 10.43 -8.01 -11.14
N SER A 526 9.79 -8.97 -10.47
CA SER A 526 10.28 -9.48 -9.18
C SER A 526 11.67 -10.10 -9.29
N ARG A 527 11.91 -10.93 -10.32
CA ARG A 527 13.25 -11.49 -10.58
C ARG A 527 14.27 -10.42 -10.98
N ALA A 528 13.88 -9.47 -11.82
CA ALA A 528 14.76 -8.36 -12.19
C ALA A 528 15.18 -7.54 -10.94
N LEU A 529 14.27 -7.28 -10.00
CA LEU A 529 14.61 -6.65 -8.72
C LEU A 529 15.59 -7.50 -7.90
N GLN A 530 15.43 -8.84 -7.92
CA GLN A 530 16.39 -9.73 -7.25
C GLN A 530 17.78 -9.64 -7.91
N LYS A 531 17.85 -9.58 -9.25
CA LYS A 531 19.12 -9.38 -9.97
C LYS A 531 19.83 -8.08 -9.57
N VAL A 532 19.08 -7.01 -9.28
CA VAL A 532 19.66 -5.76 -8.73
C VAL A 532 20.18 -5.95 -7.31
N VAL A 533 19.51 -6.78 -6.50
CA VAL A 533 20.03 -7.15 -5.16
C VAL A 533 21.34 -7.91 -5.29
N ASP A 534 21.42 -8.88 -6.21
CA ASP A 534 22.61 -9.68 -6.47
C ASP A 534 23.77 -8.78 -6.94
N GLU A 535 23.52 -7.82 -7.86
CA GLU A 535 24.52 -6.83 -8.27
C GLU A 535 24.96 -5.92 -7.13
N MET A 536 24.06 -5.53 -6.25
CA MET A 536 24.43 -4.78 -5.04
C MET A 536 25.43 -5.58 -4.18
N GLU A 537 25.18 -6.84 -3.95
CA GLU A 537 26.03 -7.73 -3.15
C GLU A 537 27.39 -7.93 -3.86
N ASN A 538 27.40 -8.17 -5.17
CA ASN A 538 28.58 -8.24 -6.00
C ASN A 538 29.45 -6.94 -5.90
N ARG A 539 28.84 -5.76 -5.95
CA ARG A 539 29.55 -4.48 -5.75
C ARG A 539 30.22 -4.38 -4.39
N TYR A 540 29.58 -4.88 -3.33
CA TYR A 540 30.17 -4.92 -1.99
C TYR A 540 31.39 -5.83 -1.94
N GLU A 541 31.37 -6.97 -2.62
CA GLU A 541 32.54 -7.86 -2.74
C GLU A 541 33.69 -7.16 -3.48
N LEU A 542 33.39 -6.48 -4.60
CA LEU A 542 34.38 -5.68 -5.32
C LEU A 542 34.97 -4.56 -4.44
N PHE A 543 34.12 -3.86 -3.66
CA PHE A 543 34.58 -2.82 -2.74
C PHE A 543 35.49 -3.39 -1.66
N SER A 544 35.17 -4.57 -1.12
CA SER A 544 36.00 -5.26 -0.13
C SER A 544 37.38 -5.64 -0.70
N LYS A 545 37.41 -6.25 -1.90
CA LYS A 545 38.66 -6.63 -2.59
C LYS A 545 39.62 -5.43 -2.81
N VAL A 546 39.08 -4.25 -3.07
CA VAL A 546 39.86 -3.01 -3.35
C VAL A 546 40.02 -2.13 -2.10
N GLY A 547 39.34 -2.43 -0.99
CA GLY A 547 39.33 -1.62 0.23
C GLY A 547 38.63 -0.26 0.01
N ALA A 548 37.53 -0.23 -0.75
CA ALA A 548 36.66 0.93 -0.91
C ALA A 548 35.43 0.77 0.00
N ARG A 549 34.81 1.89 0.42
CA ARG A 549 33.61 1.87 1.27
C ARG A 549 32.31 2.13 0.51
N ASN A 550 32.42 2.66 -0.70
CA ASN A 550 31.29 3.02 -1.55
C ASN A 550 31.73 3.14 -3.02
N ILE A 551 30.76 3.28 -3.92
CA ILE A 551 31.00 3.40 -5.37
C ILE A 551 31.92 4.59 -5.72
N ALA A 552 31.78 5.73 -5.07
CA ALA A 552 32.65 6.89 -5.35
C ALA A 552 34.11 6.59 -5.01
N GLY A 553 34.36 5.95 -3.86
CA GLY A 553 35.71 5.52 -3.47
C GLY A 553 36.28 4.44 -4.38
N PHE A 554 35.43 3.50 -4.85
CA PHE A 554 35.83 2.51 -5.84
C PHE A 554 36.19 3.14 -7.16
N ASN A 555 35.34 3.99 -7.74
CA ASN A 555 35.58 4.67 -9.01
C ASN A 555 36.78 5.62 -8.94
N ALA A 556 37.05 6.25 -7.79
CA ALA A 556 38.29 7.04 -7.59
C ALA A 556 39.57 6.17 -7.68
N LYS A 557 39.54 4.96 -7.10
CA LYS A 557 40.67 4.01 -7.21
C LYS A 557 40.81 3.45 -8.63
N VAL A 558 39.71 3.21 -9.33
CA VAL A 558 39.74 2.84 -10.75
C VAL A 558 40.38 3.96 -11.59
N ALA A 559 40.00 5.22 -11.33
CA ALA A 559 40.61 6.37 -12.01
C ALA A 559 42.11 6.50 -11.73
N GLU A 560 42.52 6.27 -10.48
CA GLU A 560 43.95 6.26 -10.09
C GLU A 560 44.72 5.13 -10.78
N TYR A 561 44.16 3.92 -10.80
CA TYR A 561 44.71 2.78 -11.53
C TYR A 561 44.83 3.07 -13.03
N ASN A 562 43.79 3.64 -13.65
CA ASN A 562 43.75 3.99 -15.06
C ASN A 562 44.76 5.09 -15.44
N ALA A 563 45.16 5.94 -14.50
CA ALA A 563 46.22 6.94 -14.72
C ALA A 563 47.63 6.32 -14.75
N GLN A 564 47.80 5.16 -14.12
CA GLN A 564 49.09 4.49 -13.97
C GLN A 564 49.28 3.24 -14.85
N SER A 565 48.20 2.68 -15.38
CA SER A 565 48.17 1.42 -16.14
C SER A 565 47.79 1.65 -17.60
N GLU A 566 48.39 0.84 -18.50
CA GLU A 566 47.95 0.79 -19.90
C GLU A 566 46.63 0.04 -20.08
N MET A 567 46.36 -0.95 -19.21
CA MET A 567 45.07 -1.66 -19.17
C MET A 567 44.10 -0.84 -18.32
N LYS A 568 43.09 -0.27 -18.95
CA LYS A 568 42.08 0.55 -18.29
C LYS A 568 40.90 -0.31 -17.78
N GLN A 569 40.51 -0.08 -16.54
CA GLN A 569 39.30 -0.62 -15.94
C GLN A 569 38.17 0.36 -16.12
N VAL A 570 36.96 -0.17 -16.24
CA VAL A 570 35.71 0.62 -16.39
C VAL A 570 35.17 1.00 -15.01
N PRO A 571 34.88 2.28 -14.76
CA PRO A 571 34.19 2.67 -13.51
C PRO A 571 32.76 2.11 -13.48
N LEU A 572 32.27 1.77 -12.31
CA LEU A 572 30.92 1.28 -12.13
C LEU A 572 29.90 2.42 -12.30
N PRO A 573 28.83 2.24 -13.11
CA PRO A 573 27.78 3.23 -13.27
C PRO A 573 26.86 3.25 -12.05
N LEU A 574 26.19 4.39 -11.83
CA LEU A 574 25.03 4.45 -10.93
C LEU A 574 23.85 3.69 -11.57
N ILE A 575 23.04 3.01 -10.78
CA ILE A 575 21.85 2.32 -11.26
C ILE A 575 20.60 2.97 -10.65
N VAL A 576 19.63 3.33 -11.50
CA VAL A 576 18.35 3.88 -11.07
C VAL A 576 17.24 2.90 -11.47
N VAL A 577 16.63 2.29 -10.47
CA VAL A 577 15.47 1.38 -10.63
C VAL A 577 14.19 2.20 -10.56
N ILE A 578 13.35 2.12 -11.58
CA ILE A 578 12.08 2.84 -11.67
C ILE A 578 10.93 1.85 -11.81
N VAL A 579 9.98 1.91 -10.89
CA VAL A 579 8.73 1.11 -10.94
C VAL A 579 7.56 2.07 -11.08
N ASP A 580 6.84 2.05 -12.21
CA ASP A 580 5.71 2.95 -12.45
C ASP A 580 4.47 2.60 -11.63
N GLU A 581 4.18 1.32 -11.44
CA GLU A 581 3.02 0.88 -10.64
C GLU A 581 3.39 -0.27 -9.70
N LEU A 582 3.80 0.10 -8.49
CA LEU A 582 4.16 -0.87 -7.46
C LEU A 582 2.98 -1.78 -7.08
N ALA A 583 1.73 -1.27 -7.13
CA ALA A 583 0.56 -2.04 -6.76
C ALA A 583 0.39 -3.31 -7.62
N ASP A 584 0.70 -3.23 -8.91
CA ASP A 584 0.53 -4.37 -9.81
C ASP A 584 1.59 -5.46 -9.54
N LEU A 585 2.77 -5.10 -9.05
CA LEU A 585 3.79 -6.05 -8.59
C LEU A 585 3.37 -6.70 -7.26
N MET A 586 2.91 -5.88 -6.30
CA MET A 586 2.49 -6.35 -4.97
C MET A 586 1.27 -7.28 -5.02
N MET A 587 0.43 -7.18 -6.06
CA MET A 587 -0.69 -8.10 -6.26
C MET A 587 -0.27 -9.50 -6.74
N VAL A 588 0.91 -9.64 -7.34
CA VAL A 588 1.37 -10.89 -8.00
C VAL A 588 2.48 -11.58 -7.21
N ALA A 589 3.45 -10.82 -6.69
CA ALA A 589 4.66 -11.31 -6.04
C ALA A 589 5.01 -10.42 -4.83
N SER A 590 4.05 -10.24 -3.92
CA SER A 590 4.15 -9.27 -2.81
C SER A 590 5.39 -9.47 -1.94
N LYS A 591 5.64 -10.71 -1.53
CA LYS A 591 6.71 -11.02 -0.59
C LYS A 591 8.10 -10.82 -1.22
N GLU A 592 8.30 -11.34 -2.42
CA GLU A 592 9.57 -11.27 -3.13
C GLU A 592 9.92 -9.82 -3.48
N VAL A 593 8.93 -9.04 -3.92
CA VAL A 593 9.08 -7.62 -4.24
C VAL A 593 9.37 -6.80 -2.98
N GLU A 594 8.63 -7.04 -1.89
CA GLU A 594 8.85 -6.36 -0.61
C GLU A 594 10.24 -6.66 -0.06
N ASP A 595 10.65 -7.94 -0.04
CA ASP A 595 11.98 -8.37 0.44
C ASP A 595 13.10 -7.72 -0.38
N ALA A 596 12.98 -7.66 -1.71
CA ALA A 596 13.97 -6.99 -2.57
C ALA A 596 14.04 -5.48 -2.30
N ILE A 597 12.90 -4.79 -2.18
CA ILE A 597 12.84 -3.36 -1.85
C ILE A 597 13.48 -3.08 -0.48
N ILE A 598 13.23 -3.92 0.52
CA ILE A 598 13.82 -3.77 1.86
C ILE A 598 15.34 -3.93 1.79
N ARG A 599 15.85 -4.97 1.14
CA ARG A 599 17.29 -5.21 0.98
C ARG A 599 17.98 -4.03 0.28
N LEU A 600 17.44 -3.59 -0.84
CA LEU A 600 17.95 -2.43 -1.56
C LEU A 600 17.86 -1.16 -0.69
N GLY A 601 16.72 -0.93 -0.02
CA GLY A 601 16.52 0.24 0.84
C GLY A 601 17.56 0.35 1.97
N GLN A 602 18.03 -0.78 2.49
CA GLN A 602 18.99 -0.81 3.60
C GLN A 602 20.44 -0.59 3.18
N LYS A 603 20.84 -1.07 2.01
CA LYS A 603 22.26 -1.14 1.63
C LYS A 603 22.60 -0.47 0.29
N ALA A 604 21.69 -0.32 -0.63
CA ALA A 604 21.97 0.03 -2.02
C ALA A 604 22.64 1.40 -2.23
N ARG A 605 22.45 2.36 -1.30
CA ARG A 605 23.02 3.70 -1.38
C ARG A 605 24.55 3.70 -1.59
N ALA A 606 25.29 2.92 -0.80
CA ALA A 606 26.73 2.86 -0.91
C ALA A 606 27.20 2.16 -2.19
N ALA A 607 26.40 1.23 -2.71
CA ALA A 607 26.62 0.57 -3.98
C ALA A 607 26.26 1.43 -5.22
N GLY A 608 25.70 2.63 -5.02
CA GLY A 608 25.29 3.53 -6.10
C GLY A 608 24.01 3.06 -6.81
N ILE A 609 23.10 2.38 -6.08
CA ILE A 609 21.84 1.89 -6.60
C ILE A 609 20.70 2.63 -5.92
N HIS A 610 19.77 3.17 -6.71
CA HIS A 610 18.72 4.05 -6.24
C HIS A 610 17.36 3.59 -6.78
N MET A 611 16.28 3.79 -6.01
CA MET A 611 14.93 3.37 -6.40
C MET A 611 13.96 4.55 -6.46
N ILE A 612 13.12 4.55 -7.48
CA ILE A 612 11.94 5.40 -7.60
C ILE A 612 10.73 4.47 -7.72
N LEU A 613 9.95 4.39 -6.65
CA LEU A 613 8.77 3.52 -6.56
C LEU A 613 7.52 4.37 -6.71
N ALA A 614 6.77 4.17 -7.78
CA ALA A 614 5.56 4.91 -8.04
C ALA A 614 4.31 4.02 -7.93
N THR A 615 3.17 4.61 -7.51
CA THR A 615 1.87 3.92 -7.47
C THR A 615 0.70 4.90 -7.57
N GLN A 616 -0.37 4.47 -8.24
CA GLN A 616 -1.66 5.16 -8.27
C GLN A 616 -2.62 4.65 -7.20
N ARG A 617 -2.26 3.57 -6.48
CA ARG A 617 -3.07 2.93 -5.44
C ARG A 617 -2.38 3.02 -4.07
N PRO A 618 -2.51 4.15 -3.35
CA PRO A 618 -1.85 4.35 -2.08
C PRO A 618 -2.56 3.62 -0.93
N SER A 619 -2.67 2.29 -1.00
CA SER A 619 -3.20 1.44 0.07
C SER A 619 -2.08 0.92 0.97
N VAL A 620 -2.43 0.49 2.19
CA VAL A 620 -1.47 -0.07 3.16
C VAL A 620 -0.86 -1.38 2.66
N ASP A 621 -1.61 -2.14 1.85
CA ASP A 621 -1.14 -3.39 1.24
C ASP A 621 -0.07 -3.16 0.16
N VAL A 622 -0.03 -1.97 -0.43
CA VAL A 622 0.97 -1.56 -1.43
C VAL A 622 2.12 -0.80 -0.79
N ILE A 623 1.81 0.16 0.08
CA ILE A 623 2.79 0.99 0.79
C ILE A 623 2.83 0.52 2.25
N SER A 624 3.49 -0.62 2.48
CA SER A 624 3.61 -1.21 3.80
C SER A 624 4.48 -0.38 4.74
N GLY A 625 4.39 -0.64 6.05
CA GLY A 625 5.25 -0.01 7.03
C GLY A 625 6.73 -0.30 6.80
N LEU A 626 7.07 -1.48 6.27
CA LEU A 626 8.45 -1.88 5.96
C LEU A 626 9.01 -1.11 4.76
N ILE A 627 8.22 -0.94 3.70
CA ILE A 627 8.60 -0.10 2.55
C ILE A 627 8.83 1.34 3.00
N LYS A 628 7.91 1.91 3.80
CA LYS A 628 8.05 3.28 4.32
C LYS A 628 9.28 3.50 5.19
N ALA A 629 9.68 2.51 5.95
CA ALA A 629 10.88 2.58 6.80
C ALA A 629 12.18 2.60 5.98
N ASN A 630 12.18 1.98 4.79
CA ASN A 630 13.35 1.85 3.93
C ASN A 630 13.36 2.83 2.74
N VAL A 631 12.22 3.48 2.45
CA VAL A 631 12.05 4.53 1.42
C VAL A 631 11.50 5.79 2.10
N PRO A 632 12.37 6.56 2.77
CA PRO A 632 11.93 7.64 3.66
C PRO A 632 11.51 8.91 2.93
N SER A 633 12.08 9.21 1.74
CA SER A 633 11.71 10.39 0.94
C SER A 633 10.45 10.10 0.12
N ARG A 634 9.47 11.01 0.18
CA ARG A 634 8.13 10.75 -0.38
C ARG A 634 7.57 11.96 -1.10
N VAL A 635 6.90 11.68 -2.20
CA VAL A 635 6.11 12.65 -2.97
C VAL A 635 4.67 12.16 -3.00
N ALA A 636 3.76 12.97 -2.50
CA ALA A 636 2.33 12.74 -2.64
C ALA A 636 1.71 13.76 -3.59
N PHE A 637 1.16 13.30 -4.67
CA PHE A 637 0.23 14.06 -5.52
C PHE A 637 -1.18 14.00 -4.94
N ALA A 638 -2.13 14.69 -5.57
CA ALA A 638 -3.51 14.70 -5.14
C ALA A 638 -4.08 13.28 -4.99
N VAL A 639 -4.73 13.03 -3.85
CA VAL A 639 -5.42 11.78 -3.51
C VAL A 639 -6.87 12.06 -3.13
N SER A 640 -7.70 11.00 -3.09
CA SER A 640 -9.13 11.12 -2.84
C SER A 640 -9.48 11.24 -1.35
N SER A 641 -8.62 10.80 -0.44
CA SER A 641 -8.95 10.79 1.00
C SER A 641 -7.75 11.15 1.88
N GLY A 642 -8.03 11.67 3.09
CA GLY A 642 -7.00 11.87 4.10
C GLY A 642 -6.38 10.56 4.62
N THR A 643 -7.03 9.41 4.41
CA THR A 643 -6.46 8.10 4.72
C THR A 643 -5.34 7.78 3.75
N ASP A 644 -5.54 8.03 2.45
CA ASP A 644 -4.52 7.84 1.42
C ASP A 644 -3.31 8.76 1.66
N SER A 645 -3.57 10.04 2.05
CA SER A 645 -2.51 10.98 2.42
C SER A 645 -1.67 10.44 3.59
N ARG A 646 -2.31 9.93 4.65
CA ARG A 646 -1.60 9.32 5.77
C ARG A 646 -0.85 8.05 5.39
N THR A 647 -1.35 7.27 4.45
CA THR A 647 -0.64 6.08 3.96
C THR A 647 0.67 6.47 3.29
N ILE A 648 0.70 7.59 2.55
CA ILE A 648 1.91 8.05 1.86
C ILE A 648 2.83 8.84 2.80
N LEU A 649 2.31 9.91 3.44
CA LEU A 649 3.10 10.93 4.15
C LEU A 649 3.14 10.76 5.66
N ASP A 650 2.34 9.85 6.24
CA ASP A 650 2.04 9.72 7.66
C ASP A 650 1.25 10.92 8.24
N GLU A 651 0.81 11.85 7.39
CA GLU A 651 0.03 13.04 7.75
C GLU A 651 -1.01 13.41 6.67
N ASN A 652 -1.98 14.25 7.03
CA ASN A 652 -3.00 14.75 6.11
C ASN A 652 -2.43 15.87 5.25
N GLY A 653 -3.07 16.12 4.09
CA GLY A 653 -2.79 17.29 3.26
C GLY A 653 -2.81 17.00 1.77
N ALA A 654 -2.48 15.78 1.34
CA ALA A 654 -2.49 15.42 -0.08
C ALA A 654 -3.92 15.34 -0.66
N GLU A 655 -4.95 15.15 0.17
CA GLU A 655 -6.36 15.22 -0.21
C GLU A 655 -6.83 16.65 -0.54
N LYS A 656 -6.05 17.66 -0.13
CA LYS A 656 -6.33 19.08 -0.38
C LYS A 656 -5.55 19.65 -1.57
N LEU A 657 -4.82 18.81 -2.28
CA LEU A 657 -4.07 19.20 -3.47
C LEU A 657 -4.99 19.35 -4.70
N LEU A 658 -4.60 20.23 -5.60
CA LEU A 658 -5.39 20.62 -6.77
C LEU A 658 -5.29 19.64 -7.94
N GLY A 659 -4.32 18.70 -7.91
CA GLY A 659 -3.94 17.87 -9.04
C GLY A 659 -3.08 18.63 -10.06
N ARG A 660 -2.88 18.07 -11.25
CA ARG A 660 -2.09 18.68 -12.34
C ARG A 660 -0.66 19.06 -11.93
N GLY A 661 -0.01 18.20 -11.16
CA GLY A 661 1.37 18.42 -10.71
C GLY A 661 1.49 19.12 -9.35
N ASP A 662 0.39 19.52 -8.70
CA ASP A 662 0.42 20.01 -7.32
C ASP A 662 0.72 18.83 -6.38
N MET A 663 1.77 18.94 -5.58
CA MET A 663 2.29 17.84 -4.77
C MET A 663 2.81 18.32 -3.41
N LEU A 664 2.89 17.36 -2.49
CA LEU A 664 3.58 17.50 -1.22
C LEU A 664 4.86 16.63 -1.27
N PHE A 665 6.00 17.25 -1.11
CA PHE A 665 7.30 16.57 -1.03
C PHE A 665 7.79 16.53 0.42
N LYS A 666 8.06 15.34 0.92
CA LYS A 666 8.62 15.08 2.25
C LYS A 666 10.01 14.47 2.11
N PRO A 667 11.08 15.28 2.13
CA PRO A 667 12.44 14.78 2.16
C PRO A 667 12.76 14.14 3.51
N ILE A 668 13.83 13.34 3.57
CA ILE A 668 14.26 12.65 4.80
C ILE A 668 14.76 13.62 5.88
N ASP A 669 15.28 14.77 5.50
CA ASP A 669 15.88 15.78 6.38
C ASP A 669 14.87 16.83 6.89
N GLU A 670 13.60 16.76 6.47
CA GLU A 670 12.54 17.65 6.95
C GLU A 670 11.40 16.90 7.62
N ASN A 671 10.89 17.45 8.72
CA ASN A 671 9.81 16.83 9.49
C ASN A 671 8.43 17.02 8.85
N HIS A 672 8.26 18.09 8.05
CA HIS A 672 6.99 18.44 7.41
C HIS A 672 7.11 18.46 5.89
N PRO A 673 6.07 18.06 5.16
CA PRO A 673 6.10 18.12 3.71
C PRO A 673 6.02 19.55 3.20
N ILE A 674 6.77 19.84 2.15
CA ILE A 674 6.78 21.10 1.41
C ILE A 674 5.81 20.98 0.24
N ARG A 675 4.95 21.99 0.04
CA ARG A 675 4.09 22.04 -1.15
C ARG A 675 4.85 22.58 -2.35
N LEU A 676 4.83 21.83 -3.44
CA LEU A 676 5.49 22.16 -4.70
C LEU A 676 4.49 22.02 -5.87
N GLN A 677 4.67 22.87 -6.87
CA GLN A 677 4.08 22.66 -8.19
C GLN A 677 5.13 21.97 -9.07
N GLY A 678 4.89 20.72 -9.43
CA GLY A 678 5.73 19.94 -10.33
C GLY A 678 5.79 20.56 -11.72
N SER A 679 6.90 20.35 -12.42
CA SER A 679 7.04 20.79 -13.80
C SER A 679 6.20 19.95 -14.74
N PHE A 680 5.74 20.58 -15.81
CA PHE A 680 5.09 19.93 -16.91
C PHE A 680 6.10 19.70 -18.05
N ILE A 681 6.19 18.45 -18.47
CA ILE A 681 6.88 17.99 -19.67
C ILE A 681 5.85 17.31 -20.58
N SER A 682 5.85 17.64 -21.87
CA SER A 682 4.94 16.99 -22.82
C SER A 682 5.52 15.67 -23.35
N ASP A 683 4.64 14.80 -23.84
CA ASP A 683 5.06 13.54 -24.47
C ASP A 683 5.96 13.80 -25.68
N ASP A 684 5.66 14.85 -26.48
CA ASP A 684 6.50 15.28 -27.60
C ASP A 684 7.92 15.71 -27.16
N ASP A 685 8.06 16.34 -25.97
CA ASP A 685 9.37 16.71 -25.42
C ASP A 685 10.17 15.47 -25.01
N VAL A 686 9.50 14.49 -24.40
CA VAL A 686 10.11 13.20 -24.03
C VAL A 686 10.56 12.44 -25.28
N GLU A 687 9.70 12.34 -26.29
CA GLU A 687 10.06 11.68 -27.56
C GLU A 687 11.25 12.34 -28.24
N ARG A 688 11.35 13.69 -28.23
CA ARG A 688 12.51 14.39 -28.82
C ARG A 688 13.82 14.06 -28.11
N ILE A 689 13.81 13.98 -26.77
CA ILE A 689 15.00 13.59 -26.01
C ILE A 689 15.37 12.15 -26.31
N VAL A 690 14.40 11.24 -26.27
CA VAL A 690 14.61 9.81 -26.50
C VAL A 690 15.17 9.57 -27.91
N ASN A 691 14.58 10.19 -28.94
CA ASN A 691 15.04 10.06 -30.32
C ASN A 691 16.46 10.62 -30.49
N PHE A 692 16.75 11.78 -29.90
CA PHE A 692 18.09 12.36 -29.90
C PHE A 692 19.15 11.43 -29.30
N ILE A 693 18.79 10.68 -28.25
CA ILE A 693 19.68 9.71 -27.60
C ILE A 693 19.83 8.44 -28.46
N LYS A 694 18.76 7.89 -28.99
CA LYS A 694 18.75 6.69 -29.82
C LYS A 694 19.55 6.87 -31.14
N GLU A 695 19.54 8.09 -31.69
CA GLU A 695 20.33 8.41 -32.90
C GLU A 695 21.84 8.35 -32.67
N GLN A 696 22.32 8.42 -31.40
CA GLN A 696 23.74 8.45 -31.08
C GLN A 696 24.34 7.10 -30.73
N ALA A 697 23.55 6.21 -30.10
CA ALA A 697 24.01 4.88 -29.68
C ALA A 697 22.84 3.92 -29.57
N GLU A 698 23.03 2.66 -29.96
CA GLU A 698 22.09 1.58 -29.76
C GLU A 698 22.10 1.10 -28.29
N ALA A 699 20.99 0.49 -27.84
CA ALA A 699 20.94 -0.12 -26.55
C ALA A 699 21.86 -1.35 -26.49
N ASP A 700 22.67 -1.42 -25.44
CA ASP A 700 23.51 -2.58 -25.12
C ASP A 700 22.95 -3.19 -23.84
N TYR A 701 22.09 -4.21 -23.99
CA TYR A 701 21.44 -4.88 -22.89
C TYR A 701 22.38 -5.87 -22.23
N ASP A 702 22.32 -5.97 -20.90
CA ASP A 702 23.15 -6.84 -20.10
C ASP A 702 22.37 -8.11 -19.71
N ASP A 703 22.80 -9.25 -20.26
CA ASP A 703 22.15 -10.54 -20.01
C ASP A 703 22.18 -10.95 -18.52
N ALA A 704 23.13 -10.42 -17.73
CA ALA A 704 23.17 -10.67 -16.29
C ALA A 704 21.93 -10.19 -15.54
N PHE A 705 21.25 -9.15 -16.05
CA PHE A 705 20.01 -8.62 -15.50
C PHE A 705 18.75 -9.22 -16.14
N ASP A 706 18.87 -10.04 -17.19
CA ASP A 706 17.71 -10.67 -17.80
C ASP A 706 17.00 -11.61 -16.80
N PRO A 707 15.71 -11.36 -16.50
CA PRO A 707 14.95 -12.23 -15.61
C PRO A 707 14.64 -13.63 -16.17
N GLY A 708 14.98 -13.90 -17.43
CA GLY A 708 14.72 -15.17 -18.11
C GLY A 708 13.23 -15.47 -18.32
N GLU A 709 12.91 -16.69 -18.76
CA GLU A 709 11.51 -17.16 -18.86
C GLU A 709 11.00 -17.57 -17.48
N VAL A 710 9.83 -17.05 -17.08
CA VAL A 710 9.20 -17.30 -15.79
C VAL A 710 8.00 -18.21 -15.99
N SER A 711 8.07 -19.47 -15.49
CA SER A 711 6.94 -20.40 -15.50
C SER A 711 6.02 -20.18 -14.29
N GLU A 712 4.74 -20.63 -14.37
CA GLU A 712 3.80 -20.52 -13.22
C GLU A 712 4.24 -21.36 -12.01
N SER A 713 5.08 -22.39 -12.23
CA SER A 713 5.60 -23.27 -11.19
C SER A 713 6.67 -22.64 -10.29
N ASP A 714 7.30 -21.54 -10.73
CA ASP A 714 8.46 -20.96 -10.05
C ASP A 714 8.11 -20.18 -8.78
N PHE A 715 6.82 -19.80 -8.59
CA PHE A 715 6.37 -18.98 -7.46
C PHE A 715 5.51 -19.68 -6.40
N ASP A 716 5.17 -20.97 -6.62
CA ASP A 716 4.34 -21.73 -5.66
C ASP A 716 5.17 -22.51 -4.63
N GLY A 717 6.49 -22.34 -4.60
CA GLY A 717 7.38 -22.98 -3.64
C GLY A 717 8.68 -22.23 -3.49
N GLY A 718 8.91 -21.65 -2.33
CA GLY A 718 10.09 -20.87 -2.01
C GLY A 718 11.43 -21.55 -2.31
N MET A 719 12.36 -20.72 -2.76
CA MET A 719 13.80 -20.90 -2.93
C MET A 719 14.30 -21.96 -3.93
N GLY A 720 14.92 -21.45 -4.98
CA GLY A 720 16.06 -22.05 -5.67
C GLY A 720 15.74 -23.33 -6.44
N GLY A 721 15.51 -23.20 -7.73
CA GLY A 721 15.60 -24.29 -8.67
C GLY A 721 16.60 -23.97 -9.75
N SER A 722 17.89 -24.24 -9.52
CA SER A 722 18.79 -24.66 -10.59
C SER A 722 18.26 -25.97 -11.19
N ASP A 723 18.51 -26.21 -12.46
CA ASP A 723 18.19 -27.43 -13.22
C ASP A 723 18.91 -28.70 -12.69
N GLU A 724 19.62 -28.59 -11.58
CA GLU A 724 20.15 -29.66 -10.76
C GLU A 724 19.12 -30.03 -9.68
N GLY A 725 18.65 -31.29 -9.65
CA GLY A 725 17.62 -31.83 -8.75
C GLY A 725 17.83 -31.46 -7.28
N ASP A 726 16.76 -31.59 -6.47
CA ASP A 726 16.81 -31.25 -5.04
C ASP A 726 18.09 -31.83 -4.38
N PRO A 727 18.92 -31.01 -3.69
CA PRO A 727 20.15 -31.46 -3.04
C PRO A 727 19.97 -32.70 -2.12
N LEU A 728 18.74 -32.88 -1.60
CA LEU A 728 18.39 -34.05 -0.78
C LEU A 728 17.86 -35.23 -1.60
N PHE A 729 17.92 -35.18 -2.95
CA PHE A 729 17.40 -36.25 -3.81
C PHE A 729 18.15 -37.57 -3.60
N GLU A 730 19.47 -37.54 -3.56
CA GLU A 730 20.27 -38.76 -3.33
C GLU A 730 20.08 -39.33 -1.92
N GLU A 731 19.93 -38.49 -0.91
CA GLU A 731 19.60 -38.93 0.45
C GLU A 731 18.18 -39.52 0.52
N ALA A 732 17.21 -38.89 -0.13
CA ALA A 732 15.83 -39.38 -0.22
C ALA A 732 15.77 -40.72 -0.97
N LYS A 733 16.55 -40.88 -2.04
CA LYS A 733 16.70 -42.11 -2.81
C LYS A 733 17.31 -43.24 -1.99
N ALA A 734 18.43 -42.97 -1.30
CA ALA A 734 19.07 -43.93 -0.39
C ALA A 734 18.11 -44.39 0.72
N LEU A 735 17.41 -43.43 1.34
CA LEU A 735 16.43 -43.69 2.40
C LEU A 735 15.25 -44.58 1.92
N VAL A 736 14.74 -44.33 0.72
CA VAL A 736 13.60 -45.05 0.12
C VAL A 736 14.05 -46.49 -0.26
N ILE A 737 15.25 -46.65 -0.80
CA ILE A 737 15.83 -47.97 -1.14
C ILE A 737 16.12 -48.79 0.13
N GLU A 738 16.71 -48.17 1.17
CA GLU A 738 17.01 -48.85 2.45
C GLU A 738 15.74 -49.30 3.17
N THR A 739 14.74 -48.40 3.25
CA THR A 739 13.50 -48.69 4.01
C THR A 739 12.48 -49.49 3.23
N GLN A 740 12.64 -49.63 1.92
CA GLN A 740 11.68 -50.26 0.98
C GLN A 740 10.26 -49.72 1.14
N LYS A 741 10.15 -48.43 1.53
CA LYS A 741 8.89 -47.73 1.71
C LYS A 741 9.02 -46.29 1.16
N ALA A 742 8.11 -45.90 0.29
CA ALA A 742 8.09 -44.55 -0.26
C ALA A 742 6.79 -43.84 0.16
N SER A 743 6.89 -42.85 1.05
CA SER A 743 5.80 -41.97 1.44
C SER A 743 6.30 -40.57 1.80
N ALA A 744 5.57 -39.54 1.40
CA ALA A 744 5.91 -38.17 1.71
C ALA A 744 6.08 -37.90 3.22
N SER A 745 5.24 -38.51 4.05
CA SER A 745 5.34 -38.38 5.52
C SER A 745 6.57 -39.06 6.13
N MET A 746 7.18 -40.07 5.45
CA MET A 746 8.42 -40.69 5.88
C MET A 746 9.61 -39.79 5.52
N ILE A 747 9.66 -39.28 4.28
CA ILE A 747 10.67 -38.33 3.81
C ILE A 747 10.66 -37.09 4.68
N GLN A 748 9.47 -36.52 4.92
CA GLN A 748 9.30 -35.36 5.79
C GLN A 748 9.92 -35.53 7.17
N ARG A 749 9.68 -36.69 7.81
CA ARG A 749 10.16 -36.94 9.18
C ARG A 749 11.64 -37.29 9.23
N ARG A 750 12.18 -37.99 8.24
CA ARG A 750 13.56 -38.47 8.25
C ARG A 750 14.54 -37.40 7.78
N LEU A 751 14.17 -36.63 6.76
CA LEU A 751 14.99 -35.54 6.22
C LEU A 751 14.65 -34.18 6.82
N SER A 752 13.69 -34.12 7.76
CA SER A 752 13.25 -32.87 8.43
C SER A 752 12.82 -31.76 7.46
N VAL A 753 12.19 -32.13 6.33
CA VAL A 753 11.72 -31.21 5.29
C VAL A 753 10.23 -30.91 5.41
N GLY A 754 9.77 -29.82 4.82
CA GLY A 754 8.34 -29.49 4.75
C GLY A 754 7.56 -30.45 3.85
N PHE A 755 6.21 -30.54 4.04
CA PHE A 755 5.36 -31.47 3.29
C PHE A 755 5.47 -31.27 1.78
N ASN A 756 5.48 -30.03 1.29
CA ASN A 756 5.57 -29.72 -0.15
C ASN A 756 6.90 -30.20 -0.76
N ARG A 757 8.03 -30.00 -0.06
CA ARG A 757 9.34 -30.47 -0.49
C ARG A 757 9.41 -31.98 -0.49
N ALA A 758 8.86 -32.64 0.53
CA ALA A 758 8.76 -34.10 0.58
C ALA A 758 7.92 -34.68 -0.57
N THR A 759 6.86 -34.00 -0.99
CA THR A 759 6.01 -34.39 -2.14
C THR A 759 6.78 -34.24 -3.45
N ARG A 760 7.53 -33.14 -3.64
CA ARG A 760 8.38 -32.93 -4.81
C ARG A 760 9.47 -33.98 -4.92
N LEU A 761 10.18 -34.30 -3.83
CA LEU A 761 11.15 -35.42 -3.80
C LEU A 761 10.51 -36.74 -4.17
N MET A 762 9.26 -36.98 -3.79
CA MET A 762 8.52 -38.16 -4.23
C MET A 762 8.20 -38.19 -5.73
N GLU A 763 7.99 -37.04 -6.35
CA GLU A 763 7.76 -36.88 -7.79
C GLU A 763 9.09 -37.08 -8.57
N GLU A 764 10.17 -36.49 -8.07
CA GLU A 764 11.51 -36.65 -8.64
C GLU A 764 11.96 -38.11 -8.57
N LEU A 765 11.70 -38.81 -7.45
CA LEU A 765 11.98 -40.24 -7.30
C LEU A 765 11.14 -41.14 -8.24
N GLU A 766 9.90 -40.72 -8.56
CA GLU A 766 9.07 -41.39 -9.56
C GLU A 766 9.60 -41.15 -10.98
N ALA A 767 9.95 -39.90 -11.31
CA ALA A 767 10.54 -39.54 -12.60
C ALA A 767 11.87 -40.27 -12.85
N ALA A 768 12.70 -40.45 -11.81
CA ALA A 768 13.93 -41.19 -11.86
C ALA A 768 13.72 -42.75 -11.86
N GLY A 769 12.47 -43.23 -11.83
CA GLY A 769 12.17 -44.67 -11.84
C GLY A 769 12.57 -45.43 -10.58
N VAL A 770 12.80 -44.74 -9.46
CA VAL A 770 13.11 -45.33 -8.16
C VAL A 770 11.86 -45.89 -7.49
N ILE A 771 10.73 -45.23 -7.66
CA ILE A 771 9.44 -45.61 -7.10
C ILE A 771 8.37 -45.67 -8.17
N GLY A 772 7.30 -46.41 -7.93
CA GLY A 772 6.16 -46.54 -8.83
C GLY A 772 5.14 -45.43 -8.65
N PRO A 773 4.15 -45.33 -9.58
CA PRO A 773 3.11 -44.32 -9.55
C PRO A 773 2.24 -44.40 -8.29
N ALA A 774 1.55 -43.29 -7.98
CA ALA A 774 0.69 -43.22 -6.80
C ALA A 774 -0.53 -44.12 -6.90
N GLU A 775 -0.70 -45.08 -5.99
CA GLU A 775 -1.87 -45.93 -5.84
C GLU A 775 -2.74 -45.53 -4.63
N GLY A 776 -3.41 -44.37 -4.74
CA GLY A 776 -4.28 -43.83 -3.66
C GLY A 776 -3.46 -43.39 -2.42
N THR A 777 -3.93 -43.72 -1.21
CA THR A 777 -3.29 -43.34 0.08
C THR A 777 -2.22 -44.28 0.59
N LYS A 778 -1.89 -45.32 -0.14
CA LYS A 778 -0.86 -46.30 0.26
C LYS A 778 0.54 -45.80 -0.09
N PRO A 779 1.58 -46.21 0.69
CA PRO A 779 2.98 -45.98 0.32
C PRO A 779 3.25 -46.49 -1.09
N ARG A 780 3.97 -45.74 -1.91
CA ARG A 780 4.33 -46.14 -3.28
C ARG A 780 5.32 -47.32 -3.25
N LYS A 781 5.26 -48.16 -4.26
CA LYS A 781 6.17 -49.33 -4.37
C LYS A 781 7.56 -48.85 -4.79
N VAL A 782 8.59 -49.38 -4.12
CA VAL A 782 9.98 -49.14 -4.52
C VAL A 782 10.33 -50.13 -5.63
N LEU A 783 10.84 -49.62 -6.74
CA LEU A 783 11.14 -50.38 -7.95
C LEU A 783 12.60 -50.83 -7.98
N GLN A 784 13.50 -50.11 -7.29
CA GLN A 784 14.91 -50.46 -7.17
C GLN A 784 15.15 -51.23 -5.85
N GLN A 785 15.86 -52.36 -5.94
CA GLN A 785 16.30 -53.15 -4.78
C GLN A 785 17.73 -52.75 -4.45
N SER A 786 18.07 -52.76 -3.16
CA SER A 786 19.42 -52.50 -2.62
C SER A 786 20.46 -53.45 -3.12
#